data_5ae7f54d79befe32ee61d06738a7fca4
#
_entry.id   5ae7f54d79befe32ee61d06738a7fca4
#
_cell.length_a   1.000
_cell.length_b   1.000
_cell.length_c   1.000
_cell.angle_alpha   90.00
_cell.angle_beta   90.00
_cell.angle_gamma   90.00
#
_symmetry.space_group_name_H-M   'P 1'
#
loop_
_entity.id
_entity.type
_entity.pdbx_description
1 polymer ?
#
loop_
_entity_poly.entity_id
_entity_poly.type
_entity_poly.pdbx_seq_one_letter_code
_entity_poly.pdbx_strand_id
1 'polypeptide(L)'
;MKTKKLLILLVGIILNINHLQAKTQTFHGLQFNTIPTIWDEAIPLGNGIIGNLIWEKDGNLRLALDRADLWDLRPVKEFEYPSYSYQFVCNEVIRNKDLSKVRALIDDRSRKDCAPTKIPVGAIEFPISKLGKVKNVRLDVHTAVCTITWECGAIGKFFTSAIDKTGHFRFENLPEMLSIELQAPRFEDDGSSIQRVSAPRTHLLTRLGYKNGKMTQRNNSIVYRQKAYGKVSCEVALKWNSPAPQVLEGSYCITTQGTWYSETIQAADFMKEYTKNFQTALVEHTNWWNTYWEKSQIHLPDPVLENQWYLEMYKFGSASRKNAPPICLQAVWTADNGQTPPWRGDFHNDLNTQLSYWPGYSANHLEESRVFTDWLWKIKDNGEDFTRRFFKVEGLNVPCIATLEGKAIGGWSPYSHQPTTSGWLAHHFYQQWKYEADTKFLESQAYPWVKEVARYFENVSVKDAKNKRKLPLSTSPEINDNELDAWFQKTTNYDLANIRFTYTAAAEMADALGLKKDAAHWRRQLEEWPDFASDSTGLTIAPDYPLTVSHRHLSHMLAFHPFGLLDISQGKEVESLIKRSIHHVEELGNEFWIGYTYTWLANMQARIFDGDAAARNLHIFIKAFCSPNSFHLNGDQLKKGYTSFTYRPFTLEGNFAFASAIQEMLMQSHTGIIRVFPAIPEGWKEASFDKMRAIGGFLVSASYQNGKVQSITIQSEKGGILKVLNPFTNQIEKRETTPGEIIKITPNTIQDRP
;
A
#
# COMPACT_ATOMS: atom_id res chain seq x y z
N MET A 1 -19.49 -68.65 7.80
CA MET A 1 -18.22 -68.04 7.34
C MET A 1 -18.37 -66.67 6.63
N LYS A 2 -19.48 -65.98 6.78
CA LYS A 2 -19.71 -64.65 6.13
C LYS A 2 -19.72 -63.45 7.10
N THR A 3 -19.66 -63.66 8.40
CA THR A 3 -19.76 -62.59 9.41
C THR A 3 -18.41 -62.08 9.98
N LYS A 4 -17.29 -62.75 9.66
CA LYS A 4 -15.97 -62.30 10.13
C LYS A 4 -15.19 -61.35 9.16
N LYS A 5 -15.64 -61.21 7.90
CA LYS A 5 -14.99 -60.29 6.93
C LYS A 5 -15.51 -58.84 7.00
N LEU A 6 -16.66 -58.60 7.61
CA LEU A 6 -17.24 -57.27 7.73
C LEU A 6 -16.65 -56.43 8.90
N LEU A 7 -16.14 -57.14 9.93
CA LEU A 7 -15.57 -56.50 11.13
C LEU A 7 -14.15 -55.96 10.92
N ILE A 8 -13.39 -56.52 9.96
CA ILE A 8 -12.02 -56.10 9.66
C ILE A 8 -12.01 -54.87 8.74
N LEU A 9 -13.05 -54.67 7.94
CA LEU A 9 -13.17 -53.47 7.08
C LEU A 9 -13.63 -52.21 7.87
N LEU A 10 -14.39 -52.37 8.95
CA LEU A 10 -14.80 -51.24 9.80
C LEU A 10 -13.69 -50.76 10.74
N VAL A 11 -12.79 -51.63 11.17
CA VAL A 11 -11.63 -51.29 12.02
C VAL A 11 -10.54 -50.59 11.18
N GLY A 12 -10.40 -50.90 9.88
CA GLY A 12 -9.47 -50.24 8.96
C GLY A 12 -9.88 -48.81 8.60
N ILE A 13 -11.17 -48.48 8.65
CA ILE A 13 -11.67 -47.13 8.37
C ILE A 13 -11.60 -46.21 9.61
N ILE A 14 -11.69 -46.78 10.81
CA ILE A 14 -11.62 -46.04 12.08
C ILE A 14 -10.16 -45.69 12.44
N LEU A 15 -9.15 -46.41 11.96
CA LEU A 15 -7.73 -46.14 12.23
C LEU A 15 -7.09 -45.12 11.29
N ASN A 16 -7.76 -44.67 10.23
CA ASN A 16 -7.27 -43.62 9.34
C ASN A 16 -7.89 -42.23 9.61
N ILE A 17 -8.73 -42.07 10.63
CA ILE A 17 -9.38 -40.77 10.96
C ILE A 17 -8.60 -40.04 12.09
N ASN A 18 -7.60 -40.61 12.69
CA ASN A 18 -6.92 -40.07 13.89
C ASN A 18 -5.57 -39.40 13.63
N HIS A 19 -5.26 -38.90 12.42
CA HIS A 19 -4.08 -38.07 12.17
C HIS A 19 -4.35 -36.74 11.41
N LEU A 20 -5.56 -36.25 11.46
CA LEU A 20 -5.75 -34.80 11.38
C LEU A 20 -5.71 -34.24 12.81
N GLN A 21 -4.50 -34.17 13.40
CA GLN A 21 -4.27 -33.16 14.41
C GLN A 21 -4.61 -31.82 13.74
N ALA A 22 -5.73 -31.21 14.14
CA ALA A 22 -5.98 -29.81 13.90
C ALA A 22 -4.73 -29.09 14.43
N LYS A 23 -3.84 -28.65 13.53
CA LYS A 23 -2.82 -27.68 13.89
C LYS A 23 -3.63 -26.54 14.50
N THR A 24 -3.49 -26.30 15.78
CA THR A 24 -4.03 -25.10 16.42
C THR A 24 -3.48 -23.93 15.62
N GLN A 25 -4.35 -23.31 14.82
CA GLN A 25 -3.94 -22.19 13.99
C GLN A 25 -3.40 -21.12 14.91
N THR A 26 -2.17 -20.72 14.69
CA THR A 26 -1.54 -19.63 15.45
C THR A 26 -2.39 -18.39 15.30
N PHE A 27 -2.71 -17.71 16.39
CA PHE A 27 -3.44 -16.48 16.35
C PHE A 27 -2.57 -15.37 15.76
N HIS A 28 -3.06 -14.72 14.71
CA HIS A 28 -2.50 -13.48 14.20
C HIS A 28 -3.57 -12.37 14.29
N GLY A 29 -3.14 -11.18 14.71
CA GLY A 29 -4.06 -10.06 14.87
C GLY A 29 -3.72 -9.10 15.99
N LEU A 30 -4.72 -8.35 16.43
CA LEU A 30 -4.63 -7.39 17.51
C LEU A 30 -5.36 -7.90 18.75
N GLN A 31 -4.78 -7.66 19.92
CA GLN A 31 -5.40 -7.99 21.21
C GLN A 31 -5.12 -6.90 22.23
N PHE A 32 -6.19 -6.39 22.88
CA PHE A 32 -6.12 -5.36 23.91
C PHE A 32 -6.98 -5.73 25.12
N ASN A 33 -6.64 -5.19 26.28
CA ASN A 33 -7.43 -5.33 27.50
C ASN A 33 -8.46 -4.20 27.71
N THR A 34 -8.38 -3.17 26.86
CA THR A 34 -9.27 -1.99 26.87
C THR A 34 -9.60 -1.61 25.43
N ILE A 35 -10.72 -0.93 25.19
CA ILE A 35 -10.98 -0.33 23.89
C ILE A 35 -10.03 0.88 23.72
N PRO A 36 -9.37 1.06 22.55
CA PRO A 36 -8.59 2.25 22.30
C PRO A 36 -9.42 3.53 22.44
N THR A 37 -8.82 4.59 23.02
CA THR A 37 -9.50 5.88 23.23
C THR A 37 -9.01 7.00 22.31
N ILE A 38 -8.10 6.66 21.40
CA ILE A 38 -7.56 7.56 20.38
C ILE A 38 -7.92 6.99 19.01
N TRP A 39 -8.47 7.83 18.11
CA TRP A 39 -9.01 7.38 16.83
C TRP A 39 -7.96 6.72 15.91
N ASP A 40 -6.71 7.17 15.93
CA ASP A 40 -5.61 6.62 15.13
C ASP A 40 -4.95 5.37 15.76
N GLU A 41 -5.44 4.92 16.92
CA GLU A 41 -5.13 3.64 17.55
C GLU A 41 -6.29 2.64 17.45
N ALA A 42 -7.40 3.04 16.83
CA ALA A 42 -8.62 2.27 16.72
C ALA A 42 -8.44 0.97 15.91
N ILE A 43 -9.32 -0.01 16.17
CA ILE A 43 -9.32 -1.30 15.44
C ILE A 43 -9.78 -1.07 14.00
N PRO A 44 -8.93 -1.35 12.99
CA PRO A 44 -9.27 -1.10 11.59
C PRO A 44 -10.04 -2.27 10.96
N LEU A 45 -11.17 -1.98 10.33
CA LEU A 45 -11.91 -2.90 9.46
C LEU A 45 -12.11 -2.28 8.08
N GLY A 46 -12.13 -3.08 7.01
CA GLY A 46 -12.31 -2.53 5.68
C GLY A 46 -12.55 -3.57 4.58
N ASN A 47 -13.01 -3.07 3.42
CA ASN A 47 -13.22 -3.89 2.22
C ASN A 47 -12.84 -3.16 0.92
N GLY A 48 -11.92 -2.20 1.01
CA GLY A 48 -11.43 -1.39 -0.12
C GLY A 48 -12.31 -0.18 -0.43
N ILE A 49 -13.62 -0.24 -0.17
CA ILE A 49 -14.54 0.87 -0.45
C ILE A 49 -15.13 1.49 0.84
N ILE A 50 -15.44 0.67 1.83
CA ILE A 50 -15.89 1.09 3.15
C ILE A 50 -14.82 0.74 4.16
N GLY A 51 -14.50 1.66 5.05
CA GLY A 51 -13.63 1.47 6.18
C GLY A 51 -14.31 1.82 7.49
N ASN A 52 -13.81 1.22 8.56
CA ASN A 52 -14.25 1.50 9.92
C ASN A 52 -13.07 1.53 10.87
N LEU A 53 -13.16 2.42 11.86
CA LEU A 53 -12.28 2.45 13.02
C LEU A 53 -13.12 2.27 14.27
N ILE A 54 -12.81 1.23 15.07
CA ILE A 54 -13.54 0.97 16.33
C ILE A 54 -12.73 1.48 17.50
N TRP A 55 -13.30 2.43 18.26
CA TRP A 55 -12.68 3.05 19.42
C TRP A 55 -13.72 3.54 20.42
N GLU A 56 -13.29 4.01 21.58
CA GLU A 56 -14.16 4.59 22.61
C GLU A 56 -14.01 6.11 22.65
N LYS A 57 -15.13 6.80 22.58
CA LYS A 57 -15.19 8.25 22.73
C LYS A 57 -16.32 8.65 23.67
N ASP A 58 -15.98 9.40 24.70
CA ASP A 58 -16.96 9.99 25.65
C ASP A 58 -17.95 8.94 26.23
N GLY A 59 -17.44 7.71 26.54
CA GLY A 59 -18.25 6.60 27.07
C GLY A 59 -19.08 5.83 26.03
N ASN A 60 -18.91 6.14 24.76
CA ASN A 60 -19.55 5.44 23.64
C ASN A 60 -18.56 4.57 22.89
N LEU A 61 -18.95 3.34 22.55
CA LEU A 61 -18.26 2.57 21.51
C LEU A 61 -18.61 3.20 20.16
N ARG A 62 -17.59 3.65 19.45
CA ARG A 62 -17.70 4.41 18.22
C ARG A 62 -17.14 3.60 17.03
N LEU A 63 -17.95 3.44 15.99
CA LEU A 63 -17.54 2.94 14.69
C LEU A 63 -17.42 4.15 13.77
N ALA A 64 -16.23 4.70 13.62
CA ALA A 64 -15.97 5.76 12.68
C ALA A 64 -16.04 5.21 11.26
N LEU A 65 -16.89 5.80 10.44
CA LEU A 65 -17.18 5.35 9.08
C LEU A 65 -16.33 6.10 8.06
N ASP A 66 -15.82 5.40 7.08
CA ASP A 66 -15.13 5.98 5.95
C ASP A 66 -15.61 5.40 4.62
N ARG A 67 -15.43 6.20 3.58
CA ARG A 67 -15.73 5.84 2.20
C ARG A 67 -14.58 6.28 1.29
N ALA A 68 -13.94 5.34 0.62
CA ALA A 68 -12.69 5.58 -0.13
C ALA A 68 -12.83 6.62 -1.25
N ASP A 69 -13.98 6.70 -1.92
CA ASP A 69 -14.23 7.61 -3.04
C ASP A 69 -14.97 8.90 -2.67
N LEU A 70 -15.19 9.18 -1.38
CA LEU A 70 -15.83 10.41 -0.95
C LEU A 70 -14.80 11.55 -0.86
N TRP A 71 -14.77 12.40 -1.90
CA TRP A 71 -13.83 13.48 -2.05
C TRP A 71 -14.50 14.81 -2.41
N ASP A 72 -13.93 15.91 -1.93
CA ASP A 72 -14.10 17.22 -2.53
C ASP A 72 -13.06 17.36 -3.66
N LEU A 73 -13.50 17.32 -4.89
CA LEU A 73 -12.66 17.38 -6.09
C LEU A 73 -12.71 18.76 -6.77
N ARG A 74 -12.95 19.84 -6.00
CA ARG A 74 -12.94 21.17 -6.59
C ARG A 74 -11.60 21.48 -7.26
N PRO A 75 -11.62 22.07 -8.47
CA PRO A 75 -10.39 22.32 -9.22
C PRO A 75 -9.53 23.40 -8.56
N VAL A 76 -8.24 23.31 -8.78
CA VAL A 76 -7.24 24.31 -8.41
C VAL A 76 -7.22 25.38 -9.51
N LYS A 77 -7.78 26.56 -9.26
CA LYS A 77 -7.95 27.61 -10.27
C LYS A 77 -6.64 28.13 -10.87
N GLU A 78 -5.59 28.22 -10.06
CA GLU A 78 -4.28 28.72 -10.48
C GLU A 78 -3.62 27.81 -11.51
N PHE A 79 -3.96 26.52 -11.54
CA PHE A 79 -3.46 25.59 -12.54
C PHE A 79 -4.12 25.78 -13.93
N GLU A 80 -5.11 26.67 -14.02
CA GLU A 80 -5.68 27.13 -15.29
C GLU A 80 -4.97 28.37 -15.86
N TYR A 81 -4.08 29.04 -15.10
CA TYR A 81 -3.39 30.23 -15.56
C TYR A 81 -2.35 29.93 -16.65
N PRO A 82 -2.16 30.82 -17.63
CA PRO A 82 -1.16 30.67 -18.70
C PRO A 82 0.28 30.51 -18.16
N SER A 83 0.57 31.11 -16.98
CA SER A 83 1.87 30.99 -16.30
C SER A 83 2.12 29.61 -15.68
N TYR A 84 1.09 28.77 -15.51
CA TYR A 84 1.25 27.42 -14.97
C TYR A 84 1.97 26.54 -15.99
N SER A 85 3.31 26.52 -15.91
CA SER A 85 4.13 25.69 -16.79
C SER A 85 5.52 25.41 -16.21
N TYR A 86 6.09 24.29 -16.61
CA TYR A 86 7.46 23.89 -16.26
C TYR A 86 8.50 24.91 -16.80
N GLN A 87 8.26 25.50 -17.98
CA GLN A 87 9.10 26.55 -18.52
C GLN A 87 9.11 27.80 -17.64
N PHE A 88 7.98 28.15 -17.04
CA PHE A 88 7.91 29.25 -16.06
C PHE A 88 8.77 28.91 -14.83
N VAL A 89 8.65 27.69 -14.27
CA VAL A 89 9.48 27.24 -13.15
C VAL A 89 10.97 27.29 -13.53
N CYS A 90 11.35 26.78 -14.71
CA CYS A 90 12.72 26.85 -15.20
C CYS A 90 13.27 28.30 -15.27
N ASN A 91 12.44 29.24 -15.73
CA ASN A 91 12.86 30.65 -15.83
C ASN A 91 13.07 31.27 -14.43
N GLU A 92 12.14 31.03 -13.49
CA GLU A 92 12.28 31.61 -12.13
C GLU A 92 13.47 30.96 -11.38
N VAL A 93 13.67 29.65 -11.49
CA VAL A 93 14.78 28.94 -10.82
C VAL A 93 16.15 29.25 -11.44
N ILE A 94 16.28 29.12 -12.78
CA ILE A 94 17.58 29.18 -13.44
C ILE A 94 18.03 30.64 -13.68
N ARG A 95 17.10 31.49 -14.15
CA ARG A 95 17.42 32.86 -14.55
C ARG A 95 17.25 33.85 -13.42
N ASN A 96 16.09 33.82 -12.75
CA ASN A 96 15.74 34.79 -11.72
C ASN A 96 16.31 34.38 -10.33
N LYS A 97 16.59 33.08 -10.12
CA LYS A 97 17.04 32.53 -8.84
C LYS A 97 16.10 32.88 -7.67
N ASP A 98 14.79 32.86 -7.95
CA ASP A 98 13.74 33.25 -7.00
C ASP A 98 12.52 32.31 -7.13
N LEU A 99 12.11 31.74 -6.00
CA LEU A 99 10.93 30.84 -5.91
C LEU A 99 9.64 31.56 -5.54
N SER A 100 9.66 32.85 -5.22
CA SER A 100 8.50 33.55 -4.66
C SER A 100 7.25 33.42 -5.54
N LYS A 101 7.38 33.56 -6.85
CA LYS A 101 6.28 33.41 -7.79
C LYS A 101 5.87 31.95 -8.01
N VAL A 102 6.82 31.01 -7.97
CA VAL A 102 6.55 29.56 -8.04
C VAL A 102 5.77 29.13 -6.81
N ARG A 103 6.21 29.55 -5.63
CA ARG A 103 5.52 29.31 -4.37
C ARG A 103 4.10 29.89 -4.37
N ALA A 104 3.92 31.11 -4.81
CA ALA A 104 2.60 31.74 -4.91
C ALA A 104 1.65 30.98 -5.84
N LEU A 105 2.15 30.43 -6.94
CA LEU A 105 1.36 29.70 -7.94
C LEU A 105 1.01 28.27 -7.49
N ILE A 106 1.97 27.56 -6.89
CA ILE A 106 1.84 26.11 -6.61
C ILE A 106 1.71 25.80 -5.11
N ASP A 107 2.51 26.44 -4.25
CA ASP A 107 2.68 26.01 -2.86
C ASP A 107 1.73 26.69 -1.89
N ASP A 108 1.64 28.02 -1.91
CA ASP A 108 0.94 28.83 -0.90
C ASP A 108 -0.54 28.50 -0.82
N ARG A 109 -1.11 28.21 -1.98
CA ARG A 109 -2.49 27.84 -2.07
C ARG A 109 -2.79 26.52 -1.39
N SER A 110 -1.93 25.51 -1.57
CA SER A 110 -2.10 24.23 -0.93
C SER A 110 -2.07 24.31 0.61
N ARG A 111 -1.51 25.40 1.16
CA ARG A 111 -1.53 25.69 2.61
C ARG A 111 -2.79 26.44 3.03
N LYS A 112 -3.33 27.31 2.15
CA LYS A 112 -4.48 28.17 2.45
C LYS A 112 -5.82 27.47 2.27
N ASP A 113 -5.97 26.67 1.23
CA ASP A 113 -7.22 26.05 0.87
C ASP A 113 -7.39 24.68 1.54
N CYS A 114 -8.63 24.35 1.90
CA CYS A 114 -8.96 23.07 2.55
C CYS A 114 -9.27 21.95 1.55
N ALA A 115 -9.41 22.25 0.26
CA ALA A 115 -9.72 21.30 -0.80
C ALA A 115 -8.85 21.55 -2.05
N PRO A 116 -8.68 20.53 -2.94
CA PRO A 116 -9.29 19.21 -2.88
C PRO A 116 -8.83 18.36 -1.68
N THR A 117 -9.69 17.46 -1.20
CA THR A 117 -9.42 16.61 -0.02
C THR A 117 -10.41 15.45 0.08
N LYS A 118 -10.02 14.37 0.72
CA LYS A 118 -10.94 13.32 1.17
C LYS A 118 -11.84 13.84 2.30
N ILE A 119 -13.09 13.35 2.39
CA ILE A 119 -14.10 13.81 3.35
C ILE A 119 -14.54 12.63 4.23
N PRO A 120 -14.63 12.79 5.57
CA PRO A 120 -15.15 11.75 6.47
C PRO A 120 -16.68 11.59 6.33
N VAL A 121 -17.18 10.42 6.69
CA VAL A 121 -18.61 10.04 6.59
C VAL A 121 -19.37 10.30 7.88
N GLY A 122 -18.73 10.13 9.05
CA GLY A 122 -19.35 10.19 10.37
C GLY A 122 -19.14 8.91 11.16
N ALA A 123 -19.98 8.61 12.15
CA ALA A 123 -19.81 7.43 12.98
C ALA A 123 -21.12 6.87 13.53
N ILE A 124 -21.16 5.57 13.81
CA ILE A 124 -22.21 4.90 14.59
C ILE A 124 -21.72 4.79 16.03
N GLU A 125 -22.55 5.16 16.99
CA GLU A 125 -22.24 5.11 18.42
C GLU A 125 -23.21 4.24 19.21
N PHE A 126 -22.65 3.56 20.22
CA PHE A 126 -23.35 2.73 21.18
C PHE A 126 -22.95 3.15 22.59
N PRO A 127 -23.85 3.64 23.45
CA PRO A 127 -23.54 3.93 24.85
C PRO A 127 -23.22 2.64 25.60
N ILE A 128 -21.95 2.48 26.01
CA ILE A 128 -21.46 1.24 26.63
C ILE A 128 -21.22 1.34 28.13
N SER A 129 -21.50 2.49 28.75
CA SER A 129 -21.23 2.73 30.18
C SER A 129 -21.86 1.67 31.11
N LYS A 130 -23.04 1.13 30.74
CA LYS A 130 -23.73 0.11 31.51
C LYS A 130 -23.21 -1.33 31.30
N LEU A 131 -22.34 -1.55 30.33
CA LEU A 131 -21.67 -2.84 30.13
C LEU A 131 -20.50 -3.04 31.09
N GLY A 132 -20.04 -1.96 31.72
CA GLY A 132 -18.94 -1.99 32.67
C GLY A 132 -17.59 -2.22 32.00
N LYS A 133 -16.70 -2.90 32.69
CA LYS A 133 -15.30 -3.04 32.28
C LYS A 133 -15.13 -4.02 31.12
N VAL A 134 -14.32 -3.63 30.16
CA VAL A 134 -13.89 -4.52 29.05
C VAL A 134 -12.93 -5.57 29.58
N LYS A 135 -13.14 -6.81 29.19
CA LYS A 135 -12.30 -7.96 29.49
C LYS A 135 -11.24 -8.20 28.40
N ASN A 136 -11.67 -8.07 27.13
CA ASN A 136 -10.80 -8.32 25.98
C ASN A 136 -11.35 -7.67 24.71
N VAL A 137 -10.47 -7.13 23.87
CA VAL A 137 -10.72 -6.67 22.51
C VAL A 137 -9.81 -7.46 21.58
N ARG A 138 -10.34 -8.13 20.56
CA ARG A 138 -9.58 -8.97 19.66
C ARG A 138 -10.01 -8.75 18.21
N LEU A 139 -9.06 -8.42 17.35
CA LEU A 139 -9.20 -8.53 15.90
C LEU A 139 -8.46 -9.77 15.44
N ASP A 140 -9.17 -10.75 14.91
CA ASP A 140 -8.61 -11.93 14.27
C ASP A 140 -8.48 -11.67 12.77
N VAL A 141 -7.25 -11.57 12.24
CA VAL A 141 -7.03 -11.21 10.84
C VAL A 141 -7.44 -12.32 9.87
N HIS A 142 -7.48 -13.58 10.32
CA HIS A 142 -7.89 -14.69 9.46
C HIS A 142 -9.39 -14.64 9.13
N THR A 143 -10.19 -14.13 10.06
CA THR A 143 -11.62 -13.95 9.87
C THR A 143 -12.01 -12.51 9.65
N ALA A 144 -11.11 -11.56 9.88
CA ALA A 144 -11.34 -10.12 9.83
C ALA A 144 -12.53 -9.65 10.69
N VAL A 145 -12.72 -10.29 11.85
CA VAL A 145 -13.77 -9.99 12.82
C VAL A 145 -13.17 -9.40 14.07
N CYS A 146 -13.68 -8.22 14.47
CA CYS A 146 -13.42 -7.65 15.77
C CYS A 146 -14.41 -8.17 16.80
N THR A 147 -13.93 -8.71 17.92
CA THR A 147 -14.74 -9.17 19.05
C THR A 147 -14.35 -8.42 20.31
N ILE A 148 -15.33 -7.82 20.98
CA ILE A 148 -15.17 -7.16 22.30
C ILE A 148 -15.97 -7.95 23.32
N THR A 149 -15.34 -8.28 24.45
CA THR A 149 -15.97 -9.00 25.56
C THR A 149 -15.89 -8.16 26.81
N TRP A 150 -16.99 -8.01 27.53
CA TRP A 150 -17.07 -7.31 28.81
C TRP A 150 -17.12 -8.29 29.99
N GLU A 151 -16.74 -7.81 31.18
CA GLU A 151 -16.77 -8.62 32.42
C GLU A 151 -18.19 -9.08 32.79
N CYS A 152 -19.23 -8.32 32.43
CA CYS A 152 -20.62 -8.71 32.61
C CYS A 152 -21.08 -9.89 31.74
N GLY A 153 -20.24 -10.34 30.80
CA GLY A 153 -20.55 -11.43 29.85
C GLY A 153 -21.12 -10.97 28.51
N ALA A 154 -21.34 -9.67 28.32
CA ALA A 154 -21.72 -9.12 27.02
C ALA A 154 -20.61 -9.33 25.99
N ILE A 155 -21.00 -9.58 24.73
CA ILE A 155 -20.09 -9.79 23.60
C ILE A 155 -20.55 -8.91 22.44
N GLY A 156 -19.64 -8.10 21.87
CA GLY A 156 -19.85 -7.36 20.63
C GLY A 156 -18.99 -7.94 19.52
N LYS A 157 -19.59 -8.17 18.34
CA LYS A 157 -18.88 -8.64 17.12
C LYS A 157 -19.12 -7.66 15.99
N PHE A 158 -18.04 -7.32 15.26
CA PHE A 158 -18.05 -6.31 14.21
C PHE A 158 -17.24 -6.78 13.01
N PHE A 159 -17.75 -6.55 11.80
CA PHE A 159 -17.00 -6.75 10.57
C PHE A 159 -17.51 -5.86 9.43
N THR A 160 -16.64 -5.53 8.49
CA THR A 160 -17.02 -4.93 7.20
C THR A 160 -17.05 -6.05 6.18
N SER A 161 -18.22 -6.30 5.58
CA SER A 161 -18.42 -7.45 4.67
C SER A 161 -17.38 -7.45 3.54
N ALA A 162 -16.73 -8.59 3.34
CA ALA A 162 -15.80 -8.77 2.24
C ALA A 162 -16.48 -8.93 0.87
N ILE A 163 -17.78 -9.26 0.87
CA ILE A 163 -18.56 -9.55 -0.33
C ILE A 163 -19.48 -8.38 -0.68
N ASP A 164 -20.20 -7.85 0.32
CA ASP A 164 -21.16 -6.78 0.13
C ASP A 164 -20.59 -5.44 0.57
N LYS A 165 -21.14 -4.33 0.06
CA LYS A 165 -20.80 -2.97 0.49
C LYS A 165 -21.52 -2.61 1.78
N THR A 166 -21.42 -3.48 2.81
CA THR A 166 -22.09 -3.34 4.10
C THR A 166 -21.13 -3.54 5.25
N GLY A 167 -21.44 -2.92 6.39
CA GLY A 167 -20.83 -3.27 7.66
C GLY A 167 -21.88 -3.87 8.61
N HIS A 168 -21.43 -4.68 9.54
CA HIS A 168 -22.28 -5.45 10.45
C HIS A 168 -21.82 -5.33 11.88
N PHE A 169 -22.76 -5.33 12.81
CA PHE A 169 -22.53 -5.45 14.24
C PHE A 169 -23.54 -6.38 14.89
N ARG A 170 -23.14 -7.05 15.96
CA ARG A 170 -23.99 -7.86 16.80
C ARG A 170 -23.51 -7.83 18.24
N PHE A 171 -24.43 -7.58 19.16
CA PHE A 171 -24.22 -7.71 20.60
C PHE A 171 -25.05 -8.88 21.12
N GLU A 172 -24.46 -9.64 22.03
CA GLU A 172 -25.06 -10.81 22.69
C GLU A 172 -24.91 -10.68 24.20
N ASN A 173 -25.82 -11.29 24.97
CA ASN A 173 -25.84 -11.28 26.43
C ASN A 173 -25.88 -9.87 27.02
N LEU A 174 -26.61 -8.96 26.38
CA LEU A 174 -26.77 -7.60 26.86
C LEU A 174 -27.56 -7.56 28.17
N PRO A 175 -27.10 -6.90 29.23
CA PRO A 175 -27.87 -6.71 30.47
C PRO A 175 -29.13 -5.84 30.22
N GLU A 176 -29.01 -4.90 29.28
CA GLU A 176 -30.11 -4.08 28.75
C GLU A 176 -29.82 -3.71 27.29
N MET A 177 -30.88 -3.37 26.53
CA MET A 177 -30.75 -3.00 25.12
C MET A 177 -30.01 -1.67 24.96
N LEU A 178 -29.06 -1.63 24.04
CA LEU A 178 -28.32 -0.42 23.71
C LEU A 178 -29.11 0.46 22.74
N SER A 179 -29.08 1.77 22.93
CA SER A 179 -29.48 2.71 21.88
C SER A 179 -28.40 2.80 20.80
N ILE A 180 -28.81 3.22 19.62
CA ILE A 180 -27.90 3.39 18.48
C ILE A 180 -28.08 4.81 17.98
N GLU A 181 -26.95 5.50 17.82
CA GLU A 181 -26.91 6.85 17.30
C GLU A 181 -26.00 6.92 16.07
N LEU A 182 -26.31 7.81 15.13
CA LEU A 182 -25.47 8.15 14.01
C LEU A 182 -24.96 9.59 14.19
N GLN A 183 -23.68 9.74 14.36
CA GLN A 183 -23.00 11.03 14.50
C GLN A 183 -22.54 11.52 13.13
N ALA A 184 -23.19 12.57 12.61
CA ALA A 184 -22.82 13.18 11.34
C ALA A 184 -21.53 14.02 11.47
N PRO A 185 -20.70 14.14 10.41
CA PRO A 185 -19.64 15.13 10.38
C PRO A 185 -20.22 16.54 10.48
N ARG A 186 -19.50 17.42 11.19
CA ARG A 186 -19.93 18.79 11.38
C ARG A 186 -19.27 19.72 10.38
N PHE A 187 -20.07 20.26 9.47
CA PHE A 187 -19.62 21.18 8.42
C PHE A 187 -20.00 22.65 8.67
N GLU A 188 -20.87 22.93 9.63
CA GLU A 188 -21.21 24.28 10.07
C GLU A 188 -20.69 24.51 11.49
N ASP A 189 -20.26 25.74 11.78
CA ASP A 189 -19.79 26.13 13.11
C ASP A 189 -21.01 26.31 14.04
N ASP A 190 -21.05 25.57 15.13
CA ASP A 190 -22.09 25.66 16.17
C ASP A 190 -21.53 26.21 17.50
N GLY A 191 -20.28 26.73 17.46
CA GLY A 191 -19.60 27.28 18.65
C GLY A 191 -19.01 26.23 19.60
N SER A 192 -19.17 24.93 19.34
CA SER A 192 -18.55 23.91 20.18
C SER A 192 -17.07 23.75 19.87
N SER A 193 -16.26 23.43 20.90
CA SER A 193 -14.83 23.23 20.75
C SER A 193 -14.52 21.96 19.95
N ILE A 194 -13.58 22.04 19.01
CA ILE A 194 -13.00 20.89 18.32
C ILE A 194 -11.57 20.76 18.82
N GLN A 195 -11.22 19.60 19.35
CA GLN A 195 -9.83 19.31 19.70
C GLN A 195 -9.01 19.25 18.40
N ARG A 196 -8.19 20.27 18.16
CA ARG A 196 -7.32 20.33 16.99
C ARG A 196 -6.14 19.42 17.20
N VAL A 197 -5.93 18.51 16.27
CA VAL A 197 -4.66 17.76 16.14
C VAL A 197 -3.80 18.50 15.14
N SER A 198 -2.59 18.88 15.53
CA SER A 198 -1.63 19.47 14.61
C SER A 198 -1.10 18.39 13.67
N ALA A 199 -1.50 18.46 12.41
CA ALA A 199 -1.03 17.57 11.36
C ALA A 199 -0.85 18.37 10.06
N PRO A 200 0.10 17.97 9.19
CA PRO A 200 0.36 18.68 7.95
C PRO A 200 -0.89 18.78 7.05
N ARG A 201 -1.18 19.98 6.56
CA ARG A 201 -2.30 20.27 5.64
C ARG A 201 -3.68 19.84 6.10
N THR A 202 -3.91 19.81 7.41
CA THR A 202 -5.20 19.48 8.04
C THR A 202 -6.00 20.76 8.30
N HIS A 203 -7.29 20.74 8.01
CA HIS A 203 -8.20 21.86 8.20
C HIS A 203 -9.50 21.42 8.87
N LEU A 204 -10.16 22.32 9.59
CA LEU A 204 -11.51 22.07 10.10
C LEU A 204 -12.48 21.80 8.95
N LEU A 205 -13.38 20.84 9.11
CA LEU A 205 -14.40 20.51 8.11
C LEU A 205 -15.32 21.71 7.78
N THR A 206 -15.53 22.60 8.75
CA THR A 206 -16.31 23.84 8.57
C THR A 206 -15.77 24.76 7.45
N ARG A 207 -14.47 24.67 7.16
CA ARG A 207 -13.84 25.44 6.07
C ARG A 207 -14.21 24.96 4.67
N LEU A 208 -14.79 23.76 4.52
CA LEU A 208 -15.26 23.26 3.23
C LEU A 208 -16.48 24.02 2.72
N GLY A 209 -17.20 24.71 3.63
CA GLY A 209 -18.33 25.56 3.27
C GLY A 209 -19.62 24.79 2.95
N TYR A 210 -19.73 23.52 3.40
CA TYR A 210 -20.96 22.75 3.24
C TYR A 210 -21.97 23.10 4.31
N LYS A 211 -23.24 22.89 4.00
CA LYS A 211 -24.31 22.77 4.98
C LYS A 211 -24.27 21.39 5.62
N ASN A 212 -24.62 21.29 6.89
CA ASN A 212 -24.81 20.00 7.55
C ASN A 212 -25.83 19.15 6.81
N GLY A 213 -25.58 17.85 6.73
CA GLY A 213 -26.46 16.90 6.07
C GLY A 213 -27.78 16.71 6.80
N LYS A 214 -28.71 16.03 6.13
CA LYS A 214 -30.05 15.73 6.67
C LYS A 214 -30.09 14.31 7.21
N MET A 215 -30.57 14.18 8.45
CA MET A 215 -30.79 12.90 9.10
C MET A 215 -32.29 12.63 9.21
N THR A 216 -32.66 11.37 8.98
CA THR A 216 -34.03 10.88 9.16
C THR A 216 -33.96 9.59 9.97
N GLN A 217 -34.64 9.59 11.14
CA GLN A 217 -34.71 8.42 12.00
C GLN A 217 -36.12 7.87 12.01
N ARG A 218 -36.25 6.56 11.94
CA ARG A 218 -37.46 5.79 12.14
C ARG A 218 -37.18 4.69 13.17
N ASN A 219 -38.20 3.97 13.65
CA ASN A 219 -38.07 3.03 14.79
C ASN A 219 -36.73 2.27 14.85
N ASN A 220 -36.36 1.55 13.81
CA ASN A 220 -35.15 0.71 13.77
C ASN A 220 -34.25 1.04 12.57
N SER A 221 -34.23 2.30 12.13
CA SER A 221 -33.39 2.73 11.03
C SER A 221 -33.05 4.20 11.08
N ILE A 222 -31.85 4.55 10.60
CA ILE A 222 -31.39 5.92 10.43
C ILE A 222 -30.86 6.05 8.99
N VAL A 223 -31.21 7.17 8.33
CA VAL A 223 -30.64 7.54 7.03
C VAL A 223 -30.07 8.94 7.14
N TYR A 224 -28.81 9.09 6.78
CA TYR A 224 -28.10 10.37 6.71
C TYR A 224 -27.70 10.67 5.27
N ARG A 225 -27.91 11.92 4.83
CA ARG A 225 -27.58 12.40 3.48
C ARG A 225 -26.75 13.66 3.55
N GLN A 226 -25.58 13.65 2.95
CA GLN A 226 -24.67 14.78 2.85
C GLN A 226 -24.41 15.14 1.40
N LYS A 227 -24.54 16.42 1.05
CA LYS A 227 -24.07 16.98 -0.21
C LYS A 227 -22.64 17.51 -0.03
N ALA A 228 -21.79 17.27 -1.02
CA ALA A 228 -20.44 17.78 -1.09
C ALA A 228 -20.28 18.69 -2.32
N TYR A 229 -19.06 18.94 -2.78
CA TYR A 229 -18.79 19.82 -3.91
C TYR A 229 -19.37 19.26 -5.23
N GLY A 230 -19.95 20.14 -6.03
CA GLY A 230 -20.48 19.80 -7.35
C GLY A 230 -21.68 18.84 -7.27
N LYS A 231 -21.55 17.67 -7.90
CA LYS A 231 -22.58 16.62 -7.91
C LYS A 231 -22.32 15.52 -6.87
N VAL A 232 -21.24 15.64 -6.09
CA VAL A 232 -20.86 14.62 -5.11
C VAL A 232 -21.81 14.64 -3.93
N SER A 233 -22.29 13.49 -3.54
CA SER A 233 -23.06 13.29 -2.32
C SER A 233 -22.82 11.90 -1.72
N CYS A 234 -23.08 11.77 -0.42
CA CYS A 234 -22.97 10.54 0.33
C CYS A 234 -24.31 10.27 1.03
N GLU A 235 -24.69 9.00 1.08
CA GLU A 235 -25.79 8.52 1.89
C GLU A 235 -25.34 7.34 2.76
N VAL A 236 -25.65 7.42 4.05
CA VAL A 236 -25.52 6.32 5.02
C VAL A 236 -26.90 5.82 5.39
N ALA A 237 -27.11 4.53 5.30
CA ALA A 237 -28.33 3.89 5.80
C ALA A 237 -27.97 2.79 6.79
N LEU A 238 -28.58 2.84 7.95
CA LEU A 238 -28.40 1.92 9.07
C LEU A 238 -29.75 1.31 9.43
N LYS A 239 -29.80 -0.01 9.65
CA LYS A 239 -30.95 -0.71 10.21
C LYS A 239 -30.52 -1.74 11.25
N TRP A 240 -31.41 -1.99 12.24
CA TRP A 240 -31.13 -2.97 13.29
C TRP A 240 -32.41 -3.65 13.76
N ASN A 241 -32.26 -4.76 14.47
CA ASN A 241 -33.33 -5.50 15.11
C ASN A 241 -32.82 -6.24 16.35
N SER A 242 -33.75 -6.77 17.13
CA SER A 242 -33.47 -7.65 18.25
C SER A 242 -34.08 -9.05 17.95
N PRO A 243 -33.29 -9.97 17.39
CA PRO A 243 -33.78 -11.27 16.97
C PRO A 243 -34.10 -12.21 18.14
N ALA A 244 -33.58 -11.92 19.34
CA ALA A 244 -33.80 -12.63 20.57
C ALA A 244 -33.64 -11.69 21.79
N PRO A 245 -34.16 -12.05 22.99
CA PRO A 245 -33.83 -11.30 24.21
C PRO A 245 -32.33 -11.14 24.40
N GLN A 246 -31.90 -9.95 24.85
CA GLN A 246 -30.50 -9.62 25.08
C GLN A 246 -29.58 -9.66 23.84
N VAL A 247 -30.16 -9.69 22.64
CA VAL A 247 -29.40 -9.65 21.36
C VAL A 247 -29.81 -8.42 20.57
N LEU A 248 -28.83 -7.65 20.14
CA LEU A 248 -28.98 -6.53 19.22
C LEU A 248 -28.08 -6.78 17.99
N GLU A 249 -28.65 -6.76 16.80
CA GLU A 249 -27.87 -6.87 15.57
C GLU A 249 -28.29 -5.83 14.55
N GLY A 250 -27.36 -5.42 13.71
CA GLY A 250 -27.65 -4.46 12.64
C GLY A 250 -26.63 -4.48 11.53
N SER A 251 -26.99 -3.76 10.49
CA SER A 251 -26.14 -3.55 9.32
C SER A 251 -26.32 -2.15 8.78
N TYR A 252 -25.27 -1.66 8.12
CA TYR A 252 -25.28 -0.35 7.47
C TYR A 252 -24.63 -0.44 6.09
N CYS A 253 -24.97 0.51 5.24
CA CYS A 253 -24.42 0.70 3.91
C CYS A 253 -24.08 2.17 3.71
N ILE A 254 -23.03 2.44 2.94
CA ILE A 254 -22.60 3.78 2.56
C ILE A 254 -22.52 3.83 1.04
N THR A 255 -23.24 4.74 0.40
CA THR A 255 -23.20 4.96 -1.04
C THR A 255 -22.80 6.37 -1.38
N THR A 256 -22.18 6.57 -2.54
CA THR A 256 -21.83 7.87 -3.08
C THR A 256 -22.49 8.10 -4.43
N GLN A 257 -22.67 9.36 -4.79
CA GLN A 257 -23.07 9.77 -6.13
C GLN A 257 -22.13 10.85 -6.63
N GLY A 258 -21.98 10.94 -7.95
CA GLY A 258 -21.13 11.93 -8.60
C GLY A 258 -19.64 11.60 -8.55
N THR A 259 -19.24 10.40 -8.18
CA THR A 259 -17.86 9.88 -8.21
C THR A 259 -17.70 8.78 -9.27
N TRP A 260 -16.47 8.43 -9.60
CA TRP A 260 -16.19 7.32 -10.53
C TRP A 260 -16.55 5.93 -9.99
N TYR A 261 -16.81 5.83 -8.69
CA TYR A 261 -17.09 4.58 -7.97
C TYR A 261 -18.50 4.57 -7.37
N SER A 262 -19.35 5.51 -7.83
CA SER A 262 -20.74 5.63 -7.35
C SER A 262 -21.56 4.37 -7.64
N GLU A 263 -22.49 4.09 -6.74
CA GLU A 263 -23.51 3.06 -6.91
C GLU A 263 -24.70 3.60 -7.74
N THR A 264 -25.39 2.67 -8.40
CA THR A 264 -26.64 2.96 -9.12
C THR A 264 -27.83 3.12 -8.18
N ILE A 265 -27.74 2.55 -6.96
CA ILE A 265 -28.79 2.54 -5.95
C ILE A 265 -28.35 3.29 -4.70
N GLN A 266 -29.25 4.02 -4.05
CA GLN A 266 -28.99 4.73 -2.80
C GLN A 266 -28.92 3.75 -1.61
N ALA A 267 -28.17 4.12 -0.55
CA ALA A 267 -27.99 3.27 0.63
C ALA A 267 -29.32 2.89 1.30
N ALA A 268 -30.27 3.83 1.38
CA ALA A 268 -31.58 3.57 1.98
C ALA A 268 -32.40 2.54 1.18
N ASP A 269 -32.36 2.59 -0.15
CA ASP A 269 -33.06 1.63 -1.01
C ASP A 269 -32.36 0.28 -1.00
N PHE A 270 -31.02 0.25 -1.06
CA PHE A 270 -30.25 -0.96 -0.88
C PHE A 270 -30.62 -1.66 0.45
N MET A 271 -30.67 -0.93 1.55
CA MET A 271 -30.96 -1.50 2.88
C MET A 271 -32.41 -2.01 3.02
N LYS A 272 -33.36 -1.51 2.22
CA LYS A 272 -34.72 -2.09 2.18
C LYS A 272 -34.73 -3.50 1.57
N GLU A 273 -33.94 -3.70 0.52
CA GLU A 273 -33.85 -4.97 -0.21
C GLU A 273 -32.87 -5.96 0.45
N TYR A 274 -31.96 -5.48 1.30
CA TYR A 274 -30.94 -6.30 1.96
C TYR A 274 -31.59 -7.18 3.05
N THR A 275 -31.59 -8.51 2.84
CA THR A 275 -32.29 -9.49 3.69
C THR A 275 -31.36 -10.41 4.48
N LYS A 276 -30.04 -10.36 4.24
CA LYS A 276 -29.08 -11.21 4.96
C LYS A 276 -29.05 -10.86 6.45
N ASN A 277 -29.17 -11.88 7.30
CA ASN A 277 -28.94 -11.74 8.73
C ASN A 277 -27.43 -11.75 9.04
N PHE A 278 -27.07 -11.42 10.26
CA PHE A 278 -25.68 -11.34 10.71
C PHE A 278 -24.90 -12.65 10.44
N GLN A 279 -25.50 -13.81 10.74
CA GLN A 279 -24.81 -15.11 10.61
C GLN A 279 -24.53 -15.47 9.15
N THR A 280 -25.46 -15.24 8.25
CA THR A 280 -25.26 -15.48 6.81
C THR A 280 -24.15 -14.58 6.26
N ALA A 281 -24.19 -13.28 6.59
CA ALA A 281 -23.17 -12.34 6.17
C ALA A 281 -21.78 -12.69 6.75
N LEU A 282 -21.71 -13.14 8.00
CA LEU A 282 -20.48 -13.57 8.66
C LEU A 282 -19.85 -14.78 7.97
N VAL A 283 -20.65 -15.79 7.61
CA VAL A 283 -20.14 -16.99 6.92
C VAL A 283 -19.54 -16.64 5.56
N GLU A 284 -20.25 -15.83 4.75
CA GLU A 284 -19.74 -15.39 3.45
C GLU A 284 -18.47 -14.55 3.58
N HIS A 285 -18.43 -13.64 4.54
CA HIS A 285 -17.27 -12.82 4.87
C HIS A 285 -16.06 -13.68 5.25
N THR A 286 -16.24 -14.63 6.17
CA THR A 286 -15.15 -15.53 6.61
C THR A 286 -14.64 -16.42 5.48
N ASN A 287 -15.54 -16.94 4.64
CA ASN A 287 -15.14 -17.75 3.48
C ASN A 287 -14.28 -16.96 2.49
N TRP A 288 -14.60 -15.68 2.26
CA TRP A 288 -13.76 -14.82 1.42
C TRP A 288 -12.37 -14.65 2.02
N TRP A 289 -12.26 -14.38 3.33
CA TRP A 289 -10.96 -14.23 4.01
C TRP A 289 -10.16 -15.53 4.03
N ASN A 290 -10.80 -16.68 4.18
CA ASN A 290 -10.12 -17.98 4.03
C ASN A 290 -9.49 -18.11 2.64
N THR A 291 -10.23 -17.81 1.56
CA THR A 291 -9.70 -17.82 0.19
C THR A 291 -8.56 -16.80 0.00
N TYR A 292 -8.65 -15.63 0.63
CA TYR A 292 -7.59 -14.64 0.62
C TYR A 292 -6.28 -15.19 1.21
N TRP A 293 -6.35 -15.83 2.37
CA TRP A 293 -5.19 -16.42 3.06
C TRP A 293 -4.66 -17.71 2.41
N GLU A 294 -5.44 -18.39 1.60
CA GLU A 294 -4.98 -19.53 0.79
C GLU A 294 -4.05 -19.14 -0.36
N LYS A 295 -3.99 -17.84 -0.72
CA LYS A 295 -3.11 -17.34 -1.79
C LYS A 295 -1.64 -17.41 -1.40
N SER A 296 -1.28 -17.05 -0.17
CA SER A 296 0.07 -17.23 0.38
C SER A 296 0.07 -17.20 1.91
N GLN A 297 1.05 -17.87 2.50
CA GLN A 297 1.27 -17.92 3.94
C GLN A 297 2.76 -17.95 4.24
N ILE A 298 3.15 -17.46 5.42
CA ILE A 298 4.51 -17.57 5.93
C ILE A 298 4.53 -18.15 7.34
N HIS A 299 5.67 -18.71 7.71
CA HIS A 299 5.99 -19.06 9.10
C HIS A 299 7.42 -18.64 9.41
N LEU A 300 7.59 -17.89 10.50
CA LEU A 300 8.87 -17.39 10.99
C LEU A 300 9.08 -17.83 12.44
N PRO A 301 10.32 -18.04 12.89
CA PRO A 301 10.60 -18.31 14.30
C PRO A 301 10.45 -17.07 15.18
N ASP A 302 10.32 -15.90 14.56
CA ASP A 302 10.10 -14.62 15.22
C ASP A 302 8.60 -14.27 15.18
N PRO A 303 7.85 -14.49 16.27
CA PRO A 303 6.41 -14.30 16.27
C PRO A 303 5.99 -12.81 16.14
N VAL A 304 6.89 -11.89 16.47
CA VAL A 304 6.61 -10.45 16.32
C VAL A 304 6.63 -10.06 14.85
N LEU A 305 7.66 -10.47 14.11
CA LEU A 305 7.75 -10.21 12.67
C LEU A 305 6.67 -10.97 11.90
N GLU A 306 6.36 -12.21 12.29
CA GLU A 306 5.31 -13.03 11.69
C GLU A 306 3.92 -12.35 11.86
N ASN A 307 3.53 -12.02 13.09
CA ASN A 307 2.25 -11.37 13.35
C ASN A 307 2.13 -10.03 12.63
N GLN A 308 3.20 -9.24 12.56
CA GLN A 308 3.20 -7.97 11.85
C GLN A 308 2.98 -8.19 10.34
N TRP A 309 3.61 -9.18 9.71
CA TRP A 309 3.37 -9.50 8.30
C TRP A 309 1.89 -9.84 8.05
N TYR A 310 1.27 -10.65 8.91
CA TYR A 310 -0.16 -10.97 8.79
C TYR A 310 -1.04 -9.74 8.98
N LEU A 311 -0.72 -8.83 9.89
CA LEU A 311 -1.40 -7.56 10.07
C LEU A 311 -1.29 -6.66 8.83
N GLU A 312 -0.11 -6.62 8.19
CA GLU A 312 0.08 -5.82 6.97
C GLU A 312 -0.69 -6.40 5.79
N MET A 313 -0.65 -7.70 5.60
CA MET A 313 -1.43 -8.35 4.53
C MET A 313 -2.94 -8.27 4.80
N TYR A 314 -3.37 -8.30 6.05
CA TYR A 314 -4.76 -7.99 6.42
C TYR A 314 -5.16 -6.56 6.01
N LYS A 315 -4.32 -5.56 6.34
CA LYS A 315 -4.56 -4.17 5.93
C LYS A 315 -4.58 -4.03 4.40
N PHE A 316 -3.70 -4.73 3.70
CA PHE A 316 -3.68 -4.75 2.24
C PHE A 316 -5.00 -5.28 1.66
N GLY A 317 -5.47 -6.44 2.12
CA GLY A 317 -6.76 -7.03 1.75
C GLY A 317 -7.97 -6.19 2.18
N SER A 318 -7.86 -5.39 3.25
CA SER A 318 -8.91 -4.48 3.70
C SER A 318 -8.96 -3.16 2.94
N ALA A 319 -7.85 -2.75 2.30
CA ALA A 319 -7.69 -1.43 1.68
C ALA A 319 -7.67 -1.47 0.15
N SER A 320 -7.26 -2.59 -0.47
CA SER A 320 -7.16 -2.72 -1.92
C SER A 320 -8.06 -3.82 -2.45
N ARG A 321 -9.11 -3.45 -3.18
CA ARG A 321 -10.12 -4.37 -3.70
C ARG A 321 -10.52 -3.98 -5.12
N LYS A 322 -10.83 -4.97 -5.93
CA LYS A 322 -11.35 -4.76 -7.29
C LYS A 322 -12.56 -3.81 -7.28
N ASN A 323 -12.60 -2.89 -8.22
CA ASN A 323 -13.64 -1.87 -8.35
C ASN A 323 -13.73 -0.87 -7.18
N ALA A 324 -12.67 -0.73 -6.40
CA ALA A 324 -12.51 0.30 -5.39
C ALA A 324 -11.36 1.27 -5.78
N PRO A 325 -11.27 2.46 -5.17
CA PRO A 325 -10.10 3.32 -5.29
C PRO A 325 -8.83 2.62 -4.80
N PRO A 326 -7.65 2.98 -5.30
CA PRO A 326 -6.40 2.48 -4.76
C PRO A 326 -6.10 3.04 -3.37
N ILE A 327 -5.08 2.48 -2.72
CA ILE A 327 -4.60 2.93 -1.42
C ILE A 327 -4.04 4.34 -1.55
N CYS A 328 -4.69 5.32 -0.91
CA CYS A 328 -4.14 6.66 -0.64
C CYS A 328 -3.37 6.65 0.70
N LEU A 329 -2.88 7.79 1.18
CA LEU A 329 -2.04 7.85 2.40
C LEU A 329 -2.63 7.12 3.60
N GLN A 330 -3.95 7.23 3.85
CA GLN A 330 -4.66 6.57 4.95
C GLN A 330 -5.64 5.48 4.48
N ALA A 331 -5.63 5.13 3.21
CA ALA A 331 -6.58 4.18 2.59
C ALA A 331 -8.05 4.49 2.93
N VAL A 332 -8.73 3.51 3.56
CA VAL A 332 -10.14 3.60 3.99
C VAL A 332 -10.29 3.97 5.47
N TRP A 333 -9.25 4.54 6.10
CA TRP A 333 -9.24 4.90 7.53
C TRP A 333 -8.87 6.38 7.71
N THR A 334 -9.84 7.28 7.50
CA THR A 334 -9.62 8.72 7.63
C THR A 334 -9.77 9.22 9.06
N ALA A 335 -9.36 10.48 9.26
CA ALA A 335 -9.46 11.15 10.55
C ALA A 335 -10.91 11.23 11.07
N ASP A 336 -11.10 10.89 12.33
CA ASP A 336 -12.38 10.99 13.06
C ASP A 336 -12.29 12.02 14.20
N ASN A 337 -11.90 13.23 13.83
CA ASN A 337 -11.63 14.33 14.80
C ASN A 337 -12.20 15.68 14.35
N GLY A 338 -13.14 15.72 13.41
CA GLY A 338 -13.74 16.97 12.90
C GLY A 338 -12.84 17.76 11.95
N GLN A 339 -11.75 17.15 11.47
CA GLN A 339 -10.79 17.76 10.55
C GLN A 339 -10.70 16.96 9.24
N THR A 340 -10.17 17.58 8.19
CA THR A 340 -9.74 16.86 6.99
C THR A 340 -8.54 15.96 7.33
N PRO A 341 -8.31 14.85 6.61
CA PRO A 341 -7.19 13.96 6.91
C PRO A 341 -5.83 14.67 6.73
N PRO A 342 -4.78 14.19 7.41
CA PRO A 342 -3.40 14.63 7.18
C PRO A 342 -3.05 14.54 5.69
N TRP A 343 -2.33 15.54 5.18
CA TRP A 343 -2.00 15.70 3.75
C TRP A 343 -3.23 15.55 2.82
N ARG A 344 -4.45 15.84 3.33
CA ARG A 344 -5.71 15.75 2.58
C ARG A 344 -6.13 14.33 2.19
N GLY A 345 -5.42 13.30 2.66
CA GLY A 345 -5.61 11.92 2.25
C GLY A 345 -5.32 11.68 0.78
N ASP A 346 -4.35 12.39 0.22
CA ASP A 346 -4.02 12.39 -1.21
C ASP A 346 -3.22 11.14 -1.66
N PHE A 347 -2.94 11.07 -2.95
CA PHE A 347 -2.03 10.09 -3.55
C PHE A 347 -0.65 10.74 -3.69
N HIS A 348 0.27 10.36 -2.83
CA HIS A 348 1.68 10.74 -2.86
C HIS A 348 2.44 9.77 -3.76
N ASN A 349 2.76 10.18 -4.99
CA ASN A 349 3.36 9.34 -6.03
C ASN A 349 4.89 9.50 -6.14
N ASP A 350 5.55 9.98 -5.10
CA ASP A 350 7.01 10.04 -5.02
C ASP A 350 7.62 8.89 -4.19
N LEU A 351 6.77 8.14 -3.47
CA LEU A 351 7.16 7.02 -2.62
C LEU A 351 5.93 6.28 -2.08
N ASN A 352 5.03 6.98 -1.37
CA ASN A 352 4.01 6.39 -0.49
C ASN A 352 3.07 5.44 -1.25
N THR A 353 2.51 5.88 -2.38
CA THR A 353 1.59 5.05 -3.16
C THR A 353 2.30 3.81 -3.72
N GLN A 354 3.54 3.96 -4.17
CA GLN A 354 4.33 2.85 -4.72
C GLN A 354 4.67 1.80 -3.66
N LEU A 355 5.18 2.22 -2.49
CA LEU A 355 5.52 1.31 -1.40
C LEU A 355 4.29 0.52 -0.92
N SER A 356 3.12 1.16 -0.97
CA SER A 356 1.87 0.51 -0.55
C SER A 356 1.49 -0.72 -1.37
N TYR A 357 2.02 -0.86 -2.59
CA TYR A 357 1.72 -1.97 -3.47
C TYR A 357 2.84 -3.01 -3.62
N TRP A 358 4.03 -2.77 -3.04
CA TRP A 358 5.14 -3.73 -3.15
C TRP A 358 4.81 -5.15 -2.67
N PRO A 359 4.11 -5.37 -1.52
CA PRO A 359 3.94 -6.73 -1.02
C PRO A 359 2.98 -7.57 -1.86
N GLY A 360 2.05 -6.96 -2.59
CA GLY A 360 0.99 -7.67 -3.26
C GLY A 360 1.45 -8.60 -4.38
N TYR A 361 2.57 -8.27 -5.03
CA TYR A 361 3.09 -9.07 -6.13
C TYR A 361 3.64 -10.40 -5.64
N SER A 362 4.61 -10.37 -4.74
CA SER A 362 5.27 -11.58 -4.26
C SER A 362 4.42 -12.36 -3.25
N ALA A 363 3.48 -11.72 -2.54
CA ALA A 363 2.48 -12.41 -1.73
C ALA A 363 1.32 -13.03 -2.55
N ASN A 364 1.40 -13.08 -3.87
CA ASN A 364 0.38 -13.69 -4.73
C ASN A 364 -1.02 -13.02 -4.66
N HIS A 365 -1.08 -11.73 -4.34
CA HIS A 365 -2.29 -10.91 -4.30
C HIS A 365 -2.40 -10.00 -5.53
N LEU A 366 -2.33 -10.60 -6.72
CA LEU A 366 -2.29 -9.85 -7.99
C LEU A 366 -3.59 -9.11 -8.31
N GLU A 367 -4.75 -9.62 -7.88
CA GLU A 367 -6.04 -8.94 -8.08
C GLU A 367 -6.09 -7.65 -7.25
N GLU A 368 -5.62 -7.70 -6.01
CA GLU A 368 -5.51 -6.55 -5.14
C GLU A 368 -4.44 -5.56 -5.65
N SER A 369 -3.31 -6.04 -6.16
CA SER A 369 -2.26 -5.19 -6.76
C SER A 369 -2.75 -4.51 -8.04
N ARG A 370 -3.58 -5.19 -8.84
CA ARG A 370 -4.15 -4.70 -10.09
C ARG A 370 -4.98 -3.42 -9.92
N VAL A 371 -5.56 -3.21 -8.75
CA VAL A 371 -6.34 -2.01 -8.42
C VAL A 371 -5.55 -0.73 -8.68
N PHE A 372 -4.24 -0.74 -8.41
CA PHE A 372 -3.39 0.41 -8.66
C PHE A 372 -3.17 0.67 -10.15
N THR A 373 -2.81 -0.34 -10.92
CA THR A 373 -2.62 -0.19 -12.36
C THR A 373 -3.93 0.12 -13.10
N ASP A 374 -5.06 -0.42 -12.65
CA ASP A 374 -6.37 -0.09 -13.20
C ASP A 374 -6.75 1.39 -12.94
N TRP A 375 -6.42 1.91 -11.75
CA TRP A 375 -6.60 3.34 -11.46
C TRP A 375 -5.66 4.22 -12.29
N LEU A 376 -4.38 3.86 -12.39
CA LEU A 376 -3.42 4.58 -13.24
C LEU A 376 -3.89 4.61 -14.71
N TRP A 377 -4.43 3.51 -15.20
CA TRP A 377 -5.03 3.44 -16.54
C TRP A 377 -6.24 4.37 -16.65
N LYS A 378 -7.09 4.42 -15.63
CA LYS A 378 -8.28 5.27 -15.59
C LYS A 378 -7.97 6.77 -15.57
N ILE A 379 -6.87 7.17 -14.91
CA ILE A 379 -6.44 8.59 -14.85
C ILE A 379 -5.52 9.01 -16.02
N LYS A 380 -5.21 8.11 -16.94
CA LYS A 380 -4.25 8.33 -18.03
C LYS A 380 -4.50 9.63 -18.79
N ASP A 381 -5.74 9.89 -19.21
CA ASP A 381 -6.10 11.09 -19.96
C ASP A 381 -5.86 12.38 -19.15
N ASN A 382 -6.11 12.36 -17.83
CA ASN A 382 -5.81 13.49 -16.94
C ASN A 382 -4.29 13.68 -16.78
N GLY A 383 -3.51 12.60 -16.78
CA GLY A 383 -2.05 12.66 -16.77
C GLY A 383 -1.48 13.23 -18.09
N GLU A 384 -2.02 12.84 -19.23
CA GLU A 384 -1.66 13.43 -20.53
C GLU A 384 -2.06 14.92 -20.61
N ASP A 385 -3.22 15.29 -20.07
CA ASP A 385 -3.63 16.69 -19.98
C ASP A 385 -2.70 17.51 -19.08
N PHE A 386 -2.32 16.98 -17.91
CA PHE A 386 -1.31 17.59 -17.06
C PHE A 386 0.02 17.78 -17.80
N THR A 387 0.46 16.78 -18.55
CA THR A 387 1.71 16.83 -19.35
C THR A 387 1.65 17.95 -20.38
N ARG A 388 0.58 18.03 -21.17
CA ARG A 388 0.38 19.11 -22.16
C ARG A 388 0.29 20.49 -21.52
N ARG A 389 -0.42 20.61 -20.40
CA ARG A 389 -0.65 21.91 -19.74
C ARG A 389 0.59 22.43 -19.02
N PHE A 390 1.25 21.56 -18.23
CA PHE A 390 2.37 21.97 -17.39
C PHE A 390 3.70 21.85 -18.14
N PHE A 391 4.01 20.69 -18.71
CA PHE A 391 5.30 20.47 -19.39
C PHE A 391 5.33 20.98 -20.84
N LYS A 392 4.18 21.27 -21.45
CA LYS A 392 4.05 21.73 -22.84
C LYS A 392 4.61 20.76 -23.88
N VAL A 393 4.57 19.46 -23.59
CA VAL A 393 5.00 18.39 -24.48
C VAL A 393 3.96 17.26 -24.54
N GLU A 394 4.11 16.37 -25.52
CA GLU A 394 3.30 15.15 -25.63
C GLU A 394 3.88 14.01 -24.80
N GLY A 395 3.03 13.04 -24.43
CA GLY A 395 3.32 11.87 -23.62
C GLY A 395 2.59 11.92 -22.27
N LEU A 396 3.03 11.12 -21.31
CA LEU A 396 2.33 10.90 -20.05
C LEU A 396 3.23 11.17 -18.85
N ASN A 397 2.86 12.17 -18.03
CA ASN A 397 3.33 12.31 -16.67
C ASN A 397 2.14 12.56 -15.73
N VAL A 398 2.13 11.93 -14.57
CA VAL A 398 1.10 12.09 -13.53
C VAL A 398 1.64 13.04 -12.46
N PRO A 399 0.83 13.96 -11.90
CA PRO A 399 1.27 14.78 -10.77
C PRO A 399 1.69 13.91 -9.59
N CYS A 400 2.77 14.28 -8.90
CA CYS A 400 3.21 13.55 -7.72
C CYS A 400 2.17 13.60 -6.60
N ILE A 401 1.64 14.79 -6.31
CA ILE A 401 0.57 14.98 -5.33
C ILE A 401 -0.75 15.09 -6.08
N ALA A 402 -1.55 14.02 -6.01
CA ALA A 402 -2.72 13.86 -6.86
C ALA A 402 -4.02 13.61 -6.09
N THR A 403 -5.14 14.04 -6.69
CA THR A 403 -6.49 13.67 -6.27
C THR A 403 -6.86 12.27 -6.72
N LEU A 404 -8.03 11.77 -6.31
CA LEU A 404 -8.63 10.52 -6.81
C LEU A 404 -8.75 10.49 -8.35
N GLU A 405 -8.90 11.63 -9.00
CA GLU A 405 -8.95 11.76 -10.46
C GLU A 405 -7.57 11.94 -11.11
N GLY A 406 -6.48 11.85 -10.34
CA GLY A 406 -5.12 12.05 -10.88
C GLY A 406 -4.82 13.52 -11.23
N LYS A 407 -5.58 14.47 -10.74
CA LYS A 407 -5.34 15.91 -10.93
C LYS A 407 -4.41 16.46 -9.86
N ALA A 408 -3.56 17.43 -10.22
CA ALA A 408 -2.61 18.05 -9.31
C ALA A 408 -3.31 18.78 -8.16
N ILE A 409 -2.75 18.66 -6.95
CA ILE A 409 -3.17 19.39 -5.76
C ILE A 409 -2.23 20.56 -5.47
N GLY A 410 -0.94 20.41 -5.77
CA GLY A 410 0.12 21.35 -5.39
C GLY A 410 0.70 21.08 -4.02
N GLY A 411 1.49 21.99 -3.55
CA GLY A 411 2.35 21.83 -2.37
C GLY A 411 3.81 21.94 -2.81
N TRP A 412 4.76 21.67 -2.01
CA TRP A 412 6.18 21.79 -2.33
C TRP A 412 6.46 21.50 -3.81
N SER A 413 6.66 22.57 -4.59
CA SER A 413 6.68 22.47 -6.06
C SER A 413 7.73 21.53 -6.64
N PRO A 414 8.95 21.39 -6.02
CA PRO A 414 9.93 20.42 -6.52
C PRO A 414 9.44 18.96 -6.50
N TYR A 415 8.44 18.64 -5.67
CA TYR A 415 7.91 17.28 -5.50
C TYR A 415 6.52 17.13 -6.10
N SER A 416 5.61 18.05 -5.81
CA SER A 416 4.24 17.97 -6.34
C SER A 416 4.20 17.99 -7.87
N HIS A 417 5.22 18.58 -8.51
CA HIS A 417 5.35 18.78 -9.96
C HIS A 417 6.66 18.22 -10.51
N GLN A 418 7.21 17.20 -9.88
CA GLN A 418 8.46 16.57 -10.31
C GLN A 418 8.34 15.99 -11.75
N PRO A 419 9.45 15.99 -12.51
CA PRO A 419 9.39 15.64 -13.93
C PRO A 419 9.32 14.15 -14.21
N THR A 420 9.54 13.25 -13.24
CA THR A 420 9.68 11.82 -13.53
C THR A 420 8.77 10.90 -12.74
N THR A 421 7.74 11.42 -12.08
CA THR A 421 6.79 10.63 -11.28
C THR A 421 6.31 9.38 -12.00
N SER A 422 5.91 9.50 -13.27
CA SER A 422 5.38 8.39 -14.05
C SER A 422 6.38 7.28 -14.34
N GLY A 423 7.67 7.53 -14.21
CA GLY A 423 8.70 6.48 -14.34
C GLY A 423 8.58 5.43 -13.24
N TRP A 424 8.36 5.85 -11.99
CA TRP A 424 8.15 4.92 -10.89
C TRP A 424 6.77 4.26 -10.94
N LEU A 425 5.77 4.97 -11.46
CA LEU A 425 4.45 4.38 -11.71
C LEU A 425 4.48 3.33 -12.83
N ALA A 426 5.32 3.52 -13.86
CA ALA A 426 5.56 2.55 -14.92
C ALA A 426 6.09 1.20 -14.39
N HIS A 427 6.85 1.23 -13.28
CA HIS A 427 7.35 0.03 -12.62
C HIS A 427 6.23 -0.89 -12.14
N HIS A 428 5.09 -0.35 -11.69
CA HIS A 428 3.94 -1.15 -11.26
C HIS A 428 3.25 -1.87 -12.42
N PHE A 429 3.17 -1.26 -13.61
CA PHE A 429 2.72 -1.95 -14.82
C PHE A 429 3.69 -3.07 -15.22
N TYR A 430 4.99 -2.80 -15.12
CA TYR A 430 6.03 -3.79 -15.39
C TYR A 430 5.95 -4.97 -14.41
N GLN A 431 5.85 -4.71 -13.10
CA GLN A 431 5.72 -5.76 -12.08
C GLN A 431 4.45 -6.56 -12.26
N GLN A 432 3.30 -5.92 -12.45
CA GLN A 432 2.03 -6.64 -12.69
C GLN A 432 2.18 -7.62 -13.86
N TRP A 433 2.73 -7.15 -14.99
CA TRP A 433 3.00 -8.04 -16.13
C TRP A 433 3.99 -9.16 -15.79
N LYS A 434 5.11 -8.84 -15.14
CA LYS A 434 6.17 -9.83 -14.87
C LYS A 434 5.72 -10.94 -13.93
N TYR A 435 4.90 -10.60 -12.92
CA TYR A 435 4.40 -11.59 -11.95
C TYR A 435 3.17 -12.34 -12.46
N GLU A 436 2.32 -11.70 -13.26
CA GLU A 436 1.11 -12.32 -13.81
C GLU A 436 1.39 -13.13 -15.09
N ALA A 437 2.39 -12.72 -15.87
CA ALA A 437 2.72 -13.23 -17.21
C ALA A 437 1.51 -13.17 -18.17
N ASP A 438 0.68 -12.13 -18.06
CA ASP A 438 -0.51 -11.91 -18.89
C ASP A 438 -0.17 -11.06 -20.13
N THR A 439 -0.15 -11.70 -21.30
CA THR A 439 0.12 -11.04 -22.57
C THR A 439 -0.98 -10.05 -22.96
N LYS A 440 -2.25 -10.31 -22.58
CA LYS A 440 -3.35 -9.38 -22.88
C LYS A 440 -3.20 -8.09 -22.10
N PHE A 441 -2.83 -8.18 -20.82
CA PHE A 441 -2.53 -7.01 -20.02
C PHE A 441 -1.34 -6.23 -20.58
N LEU A 442 -0.28 -6.95 -20.95
CA LEU A 442 0.90 -6.34 -21.57
C LEU A 442 0.51 -5.52 -22.80
N GLU A 443 -0.25 -6.12 -23.73
CA GLU A 443 -0.64 -5.50 -25.00
C GLU A 443 -1.63 -4.35 -24.82
N SER A 444 -2.65 -4.51 -23.95
CA SER A 444 -3.77 -3.58 -23.88
C SER A 444 -3.57 -2.41 -22.90
N GLN A 445 -2.70 -2.57 -21.89
CA GLN A 445 -2.51 -1.56 -20.84
C GLN A 445 -1.05 -1.28 -20.53
N ALA A 446 -0.24 -2.30 -20.18
CA ALA A 446 1.09 -2.07 -19.66
C ALA A 446 2.03 -1.40 -20.67
N TYR A 447 2.20 -1.97 -21.85
CA TYR A 447 3.05 -1.38 -22.86
C TYR A 447 2.54 -0.01 -23.38
N PRO A 448 1.25 0.17 -23.70
CA PRO A 448 0.73 1.49 -24.08
C PRO A 448 0.97 2.57 -23.03
N TRP A 449 0.84 2.25 -21.73
CA TRP A 449 1.08 3.22 -20.66
C TRP A 449 2.56 3.58 -20.55
N VAL A 450 3.44 2.57 -20.48
CA VAL A 450 4.90 2.73 -20.37
C VAL A 450 5.47 3.44 -21.61
N LYS A 451 4.94 3.14 -22.80
CA LYS A 451 5.31 3.80 -24.06
C LYS A 451 5.06 5.30 -24.02
N GLU A 452 3.91 5.75 -23.52
CA GLU A 452 3.61 7.19 -23.43
C GLU A 452 4.47 7.91 -22.39
N VAL A 453 4.87 7.24 -21.30
CA VAL A 453 5.87 7.75 -20.35
C VAL A 453 7.24 7.87 -21.00
N ALA A 454 7.67 6.85 -21.76
CA ALA A 454 8.95 6.89 -22.47
C ALA A 454 8.98 8.02 -23.51
N ARG A 455 7.86 8.22 -24.25
CA ARG A 455 7.68 9.33 -25.19
C ARG A 455 7.75 10.68 -24.50
N TYR A 456 7.17 10.81 -23.32
CA TYR A 456 7.25 12.03 -22.53
C TYR A 456 8.70 12.36 -22.16
N PHE A 457 9.50 11.39 -21.68
CA PHE A 457 10.91 11.60 -21.34
C PHE A 457 11.75 12.00 -22.56
N GLU A 458 11.46 11.48 -23.73
CA GLU A 458 12.09 11.90 -24.98
C GLU A 458 11.80 13.37 -25.27
N ASN A 459 10.54 13.82 -25.07
CA ASN A 459 10.06 15.13 -25.42
C ASN A 459 10.45 16.25 -24.41
N VAL A 460 10.51 15.92 -23.10
CA VAL A 460 10.79 16.90 -22.05
C VAL A 460 12.29 17.14 -21.86
N SER A 461 13.13 16.21 -22.30
CA SER A 461 14.58 16.28 -22.14
C SER A 461 15.25 17.15 -23.22
N VAL A 462 16.41 17.70 -22.87
CA VAL A 462 17.28 18.46 -23.77
C VAL A 462 18.65 17.80 -23.87
N LYS A 463 19.44 18.12 -24.90
CA LYS A 463 20.82 17.65 -25.03
C LYS A 463 21.80 18.67 -24.44
N ASP A 464 22.79 18.17 -23.73
CA ASP A 464 23.90 18.95 -23.20
C ASP A 464 25.01 19.17 -24.27
N ALA A 465 26.05 19.86 -23.88
CA ALA A 465 27.23 20.12 -24.77
C ALA A 465 27.96 18.84 -25.22
N LYS A 466 27.79 17.72 -24.52
CA LYS A 466 28.38 16.41 -24.87
C LYS A 466 27.39 15.55 -25.67
N ASN A 467 26.28 16.14 -26.13
CA ASN A 467 25.18 15.44 -26.84
C ASN A 467 24.48 14.36 -26.01
N LYS A 468 24.61 14.37 -24.67
CA LYS A 468 23.85 13.52 -23.75
C LYS A 468 22.54 14.20 -23.34
N ARG A 469 21.48 13.40 -23.13
CA ARG A 469 20.21 13.91 -22.63
C ARG A 469 20.31 14.31 -21.15
N LYS A 470 19.57 15.36 -20.80
CA LYS A 470 19.35 15.79 -19.42
C LYS A 470 17.95 16.40 -19.28
N LEU A 471 17.43 16.50 -18.08
CA LEU A 471 16.26 17.32 -17.77
C LEU A 471 16.68 18.81 -17.69
N PRO A 472 15.82 19.75 -18.12
CA PRO A 472 16.03 21.18 -17.87
C PRO A 472 16.23 21.52 -16.41
N LEU A 473 15.34 21.00 -15.54
CA LEU A 473 15.46 20.92 -14.10
C LEU A 473 15.15 19.50 -13.64
N SER A 474 15.78 19.08 -12.58
CA SER A 474 15.68 17.75 -11.98
C SER A 474 15.40 17.88 -10.50
N THR A 475 14.85 16.86 -9.88
CA THR A 475 14.53 16.83 -8.45
C THR A 475 14.94 15.49 -7.84
N SER A 476 14.99 15.44 -6.50
CA SER A 476 15.04 14.18 -5.76
C SER A 476 14.16 14.34 -4.53
N PRO A 477 13.20 13.43 -4.28
CA PRO A 477 12.18 13.64 -3.26
C PRO A 477 12.71 14.16 -1.94
N GLU A 478 12.21 15.32 -1.59
CA GLU A 478 12.45 16.08 -0.37
C GLU A 478 13.92 16.46 -0.05
N ILE A 479 14.86 16.18 -0.96
CA ILE A 479 16.23 16.67 -0.83
C ILE A 479 16.23 18.19 -0.97
N ASN A 480 16.77 18.88 0.04
CA ASN A 480 16.74 20.34 0.19
C ASN A 480 15.33 20.94 0.39
N ASP A 481 14.38 20.16 0.90
CA ASP A 481 13.01 20.58 1.20
C ASP A 481 12.36 21.34 0.04
N ASN A 482 11.80 22.54 0.28
CA ASN A 482 11.17 23.40 -0.74
C ASN A 482 12.02 24.65 -1.02
N GLU A 483 13.34 24.50 -1.06
CA GLU A 483 14.25 25.59 -1.30
C GLU A 483 14.73 25.63 -2.77
N LEU A 484 15.48 26.66 -3.14
CA LEU A 484 15.89 26.88 -4.54
C LEU A 484 16.78 25.74 -5.05
N ASP A 485 17.63 25.20 -4.20
CA ASP A 485 18.58 24.11 -4.49
C ASP A 485 17.93 22.71 -4.47
N ALA A 486 16.63 22.60 -4.14
CA ALA A 486 15.84 21.40 -4.40
C ALA A 486 15.61 21.17 -5.92
N TRP A 487 15.82 22.22 -6.74
CA TRP A 487 15.79 22.16 -8.18
C TRP A 487 17.19 22.04 -8.77
N PHE A 488 17.56 20.84 -9.18
CA PHE A 488 18.90 20.53 -9.73
C PHE A 488 18.96 20.86 -11.22
N GLN A 489 20.06 21.49 -11.67
CA GLN A 489 20.34 21.70 -13.10
C GLN A 489 21.05 20.50 -13.75
N LYS A 490 21.56 19.56 -12.93
CA LYS A 490 22.07 18.24 -13.35
C LYS A 490 21.00 17.20 -13.05
N THR A 491 20.83 16.22 -13.93
CA THR A 491 19.85 15.14 -13.69
C THR A 491 20.26 14.34 -12.46
N THR A 492 19.37 14.23 -11.48
CA THR A 492 19.58 13.46 -10.24
C THR A 492 19.54 11.96 -10.51
N ASN A 493 20.16 11.17 -9.65
CA ASN A 493 20.07 9.71 -9.73
C ASN A 493 18.61 9.20 -9.58
N TYR A 494 17.76 9.91 -8.82
CA TYR A 494 16.34 9.60 -8.75
C TYR A 494 15.66 9.71 -10.12
N ASP A 495 15.76 10.87 -10.75
CA ASP A 495 15.15 11.09 -12.07
C ASP A 495 15.78 10.18 -13.13
N LEU A 496 17.09 9.99 -13.09
CA LEU A 496 17.81 9.12 -14.01
C LEU A 496 17.40 7.66 -13.88
N ALA A 497 17.17 7.17 -12.64
CA ALA A 497 16.69 5.81 -12.41
C ALA A 497 15.28 5.60 -13.00
N ASN A 498 14.38 6.55 -12.80
CA ASN A 498 13.04 6.53 -13.39
C ASN A 498 13.08 6.47 -14.93
N ILE A 499 13.93 7.30 -15.52
CA ILE A 499 14.09 7.38 -16.98
C ILE A 499 14.70 6.10 -17.55
N ARG A 500 15.84 5.67 -16.99
CA ARG A 500 16.54 4.46 -17.46
C ARG A 500 15.69 3.22 -17.30
N PHE A 501 14.99 3.09 -16.17
CA PHE A 501 14.04 1.99 -15.95
C PHE A 501 12.93 2.00 -17.01
N THR A 502 12.32 3.15 -17.26
CA THR A 502 11.22 3.26 -18.22
C THR A 502 11.62 2.83 -19.63
N TYR A 503 12.79 3.26 -20.13
CA TYR A 503 13.28 2.83 -21.43
C TYR A 503 13.65 1.35 -21.46
N THR A 504 14.24 0.81 -20.40
CA THR A 504 14.53 -0.62 -20.28
C THR A 504 13.25 -1.45 -20.31
N ALA A 505 12.25 -1.06 -19.51
CA ALA A 505 10.95 -1.74 -19.45
C ALA A 505 10.20 -1.63 -20.80
N ALA A 506 10.20 -0.44 -21.42
CA ALA A 506 9.56 -0.25 -22.73
C ALA A 506 10.20 -1.11 -23.81
N ALA A 507 11.54 -1.25 -23.82
CA ALA A 507 12.24 -2.11 -24.77
C ALA A 507 11.93 -3.60 -24.53
N GLU A 508 11.94 -4.07 -23.29
CA GLU A 508 11.61 -5.46 -22.93
C GLU A 508 10.16 -5.81 -23.26
N MET A 509 9.21 -4.93 -22.92
CA MET A 509 7.80 -5.11 -23.23
C MET A 509 7.55 -5.14 -24.76
N ALA A 510 8.22 -4.26 -25.50
CA ALA A 510 8.13 -4.25 -26.95
C ALA A 510 8.69 -5.54 -27.57
N ASP A 511 9.80 -6.07 -27.04
CA ASP A 511 10.34 -7.37 -27.49
C ASP A 511 9.37 -8.52 -27.21
N ALA A 512 8.76 -8.53 -26.02
CA ALA A 512 7.76 -9.55 -25.64
C ALA A 512 6.53 -9.54 -26.56
N LEU A 513 6.20 -8.37 -27.13
CA LEU A 513 5.12 -8.19 -28.11
C LEU A 513 5.59 -8.35 -29.58
N GLY A 514 6.87 -8.64 -29.80
CA GLY A 514 7.43 -8.74 -31.18
C GLY A 514 7.60 -7.40 -31.91
N LEU A 515 7.49 -6.27 -31.20
CA LEU A 515 7.58 -4.90 -31.74
C LEU A 515 9.05 -4.46 -31.86
N LYS A 516 9.82 -5.12 -32.73
CA LYS A 516 11.28 -4.96 -32.85
C LYS A 516 11.74 -3.53 -33.13
N LYS A 517 10.96 -2.74 -33.88
CA LYS A 517 11.30 -1.33 -34.19
C LYS A 517 11.19 -0.46 -32.92
N ASP A 518 10.14 -0.63 -32.15
CA ASP A 518 9.94 0.08 -30.88
C ASP A 518 11.04 -0.30 -29.88
N ALA A 519 11.32 -1.59 -29.72
CA ALA A 519 12.39 -2.07 -28.84
C ALA A 519 13.76 -1.48 -29.19
N ALA A 520 14.12 -1.44 -30.47
CA ALA A 520 15.37 -0.83 -30.93
C ALA A 520 15.36 0.70 -30.71
N HIS A 521 14.21 1.37 -30.86
CA HIS A 521 14.10 2.81 -30.58
C HIS A 521 14.38 3.10 -29.10
N TRP A 522 13.71 2.40 -28.17
CA TRP A 522 13.87 2.62 -26.74
C TRP A 522 15.30 2.31 -26.24
N ARG A 523 15.98 1.31 -26.80
CA ARG A 523 17.39 1.05 -26.50
C ARG A 523 18.30 2.21 -26.92
N ARG A 524 18.08 2.76 -28.13
CA ARG A 524 18.83 3.96 -28.58
C ARG A 524 18.57 5.16 -27.69
N GLN A 525 17.30 5.38 -27.25
CA GLN A 525 16.99 6.45 -26.32
C GLN A 525 17.72 6.28 -24.99
N LEU A 526 17.78 5.05 -24.46
CA LEU A 526 18.50 4.74 -23.21
C LEU A 526 20.01 5.09 -23.31
N GLU A 527 20.65 4.82 -24.44
CA GLU A 527 22.08 5.10 -24.70
C GLU A 527 22.42 6.60 -24.69
N GLU A 528 21.44 7.46 -24.96
CA GLU A 528 21.62 8.91 -24.96
C GLU A 528 21.72 9.52 -23.53
N TRP A 529 21.31 8.77 -22.49
CA TRP A 529 21.38 9.23 -21.12
C TRP A 529 22.71 8.88 -20.45
N PRO A 530 23.17 9.68 -19.46
CA PRO A 530 24.40 9.37 -18.72
C PRO A 530 24.24 8.15 -17.83
N ASP A 531 25.37 7.65 -17.31
CA ASP A 531 25.41 6.66 -16.25
C ASP A 531 25.09 7.30 -14.88
N PHE A 532 24.78 6.46 -13.87
CA PHE A 532 24.52 6.92 -12.51
C PHE A 532 25.73 7.61 -11.91
N ALA A 533 25.48 8.73 -11.24
CA ALA A 533 26.53 9.47 -10.54
C ALA A 533 26.91 8.72 -9.25
N SER A 534 28.22 8.61 -9.03
CA SER A 534 28.78 7.97 -7.84
C SER A 534 30.14 8.56 -7.48
N ASP A 535 30.55 8.40 -6.22
CA ASP A 535 31.86 8.76 -5.70
C ASP A 535 32.39 7.72 -4.71
N SER A 536 33.31 8.08 -3.84
CA SER A 536 33.86 7.18 -2.82
C SER A 536 32.86 6.72 -1.80
N THR A 537 31.76 7.48 -1.58
CA THR A 537 30.67 7.14 -0.63
C THR A 537 29.63 6.21 -1.22
N GLY A 538 29.57 6.08 -2.55
CA GLY A 538 28.59 5.28 -3.27
C GLY A 538 27.81 6.09 -4.30
N LEU A 539 26.50 5.78 -4.47
CA LEU A 539 25.61 6.56 -5.32
C LEU A 539 25.33 7.92 -4.69
N THR A 540 25.46 8.99 -5.49
CA THR A 540 25.21 10.37 -5.07
C THR A 540 23.79 10.82 -5.43
N ILE A 541 23.33 11.94 -4.89
CA ILE A 541 22.03 12.54 -5.26
C ILE A 541 22.05 12.99 -6.73
N ALA A 542 23.14 13.66 -7.13
CA ALA A 542 23.38 14.15 -8.49
C ALA A 542 24.88 14.18 -8.74
N PRO A 543 25.36 14.38 -9.99
CA PRO A 543 26.78 14.58 -10.26
C PRO A 543 27.37 15.70 -9.39
N ASP A 544 28.45 15.40 -8.66
CA ASP A 544 29.13 16.30 -7.70
C ASP A 544 28.24 16.76 -6.51
N TYR A 545 27.20 15.99 -6.18
CA TYR A 545 26.30 16.30 -5.06
C TYR A 545 26.03 15.02 -4.24
N PRO A 546 26.91 14.62 -3.33
CA PRO A 546 26.68 13.48 -2.44
C PRO A 546 25.60 13.78 -1.40
N LEU A 547 25.00 12.73 -0.83
CA LEU A 547 24.17 12.87 0.37
C LEU A 547 25.13 13.16 1.56
N THR A 548 24.93 14.27 2.26
CA THR A 548 25.84 14.72 3.34
C THR A 548 25.19 14.78 4.72
N VAL A 549 23.88 14.56 4.79
CA VAL A 549 23.09 14.58 6.02
C VAL A 549 22.13 13.41 6.05
N SER A 550 21.72 13.00 7.24
CA SER A 550 20.64 12.04 7.41
C SER A 550 19.39 12.48 6.62
N HIS A 551 18.73 11.56 5.95
CA HIS A 551 17.53 11.89 5.18
C HIS A 551 16.55 10.70 5.13
N ARG A 552 15.23 11.00 5.15
CA ARG A 552 14.16 9.99 5.12
C ARG A 552 13.98 9.29 3.77
N HIS A 553 14.31 9.97 2.65
CA HIS A 553 14.23 9.39 1.32
C HIS A 553 15.54 8.76 0.89
N LEU A 554 15.48 7.50 0.43
CA LEU A 554 16.60 6.77 -0.18
C LEU A 554 16.53 6.83 -1.71
N SER A 555 15.99 7.91 -2.24
CA SER A 555 15.61 8.09 -3.66
C SER A 555 16.79 7.96 -4.63
N HIS A 556 18.00 8.35 -4.25
CA HIS A 556 19.22 8.20 -5.07
C HIS A 556 19.60 6.73 -5.30
N MET A 557 19.04 5.80 -4.53
CA MET A 557 19.26 4.35 -4.64
C MET A 557 18.15 3.61 -5.41
N LEU A 558 17.23 4.31 -6.06
CA LEU A 558 16.11 3.70 -6.80
C LEU A 558 16.59 2.70 -7.87
N ALA A 559 17.74 2.96 -8.48
CA ALA A 559 18.34 2.07 -9.47
C ALA A 559 18.65 0.67 -8.90
N PHE A 560 18.98 0.57 -7.61
CA PHE A 560 19.17 -0.69 -6.90
C PHE A 560 17.82 -1.26 -6.45
N HIS A 561 17.09 -0.54 -5.61
CA HIS A 561 15.78 -0.98 -5.12
C HIS A 561 14.75 0.16 -5.23
N PRO A 562 13.61 -0.09 -5.89
CA PRO A 562 13.05 -1.38 -6.35
C PRO A 562 13.45 -1.80 -7.78
N PHE A 563 14.08 -0.95 -8.61
CA PHE A 563 14.16 -1.16 -10.06
C PHE A 563 15.08 -2.31 -10.49
N GLY A 564 16.08 -2.69 -9.68
CA GLY A 564 17.00 -3.76 -10.06
C GLY A 564 17.85 -3.45 -11.32
N LEU A 565 18.02 -2.17 -11.66
CA LEU A 565 18.95 -1.73 -12.71
C LEU A 565 20.40 -1.94 -12.30
N LEU A 566 20.65 -1.84 -10.99
CA LEU A 566 21.87 -2.26 -10.32
C LEU A 566 21.56 -3.44 -9.42
N ASP A 567 22.38 -4.49 -9.47
CA ASP A 567 22.22 -5.72 -8.67
C ASP A 567 23.58 -6.30 -8.32
N ILE A 568 23.73 -6.85 -7.13
CA ILE A 568 24.99 -7.44 -6.65
C ILE A 568 25.51 -8.60 -7.52
N SER A 569 24.66 -9.23 -8.32
CA SER A 569 25.05 -10.29 -9.26
C SER A 569 25.75 -9.77 -10.53
N GLN A 570 25.78 -8.45 -10.76
CA GLN A 570 26.44 -7.82 -11.92
C GLN A 570 27.95 -7.70 -11.78
N GLY A 571 28.54 -8.16 -10.68
CA GLY A 571 29.95 -8.22 -10.44
C GLY A 571 30.42 -7.37 -9.26
N LYS A 572 31.70 -7.54 -8.88
CA LYS A 572 32.26 -6.97 -7.66
C LYS A 572 32.23 -5.44 -7.58
N GLU A 573 32.33 -4.76 -8.71
CA GLU A 573 32.28 -3.29 -8.75
C GLU A 573 30.90 -2.77 -8.41
N VAL A 574 29.82 -3.37 -8.98
CA VAL A 574 28.44 -3.00 -8.68
C VAL A 574 28.08 -3.42 -7.26
N GLU A 575 28.46 -4.62 -6.83
CA GLU A 575 28.30 -5.05 -5.44
C GLU A 575 28.93 -4.08 -4.45
N SER A 576 30.18 -3.67 -4.70
CA SER A 576 30.90 -2.70 -3.86
C SER A 576 30.22 -1.32 -3.86
N LEU A 577 29.74 -0.86 -5.03
CA LEU A 577 29.00 0.41 -5.14
C LEU A 577 27.73 0.38 -4.27
N ILE A 578 26.93 -0.68 -4.38
CA ILE A 578 25.68 -0.83 -3.61
C ILE A 578 25.98 -0.87 -2.12
N LYS A 579 26.92 -1.70 -1.68
CA LYS A 579 27.28 -1.84 -0.27
C LYS A 579 27.81 -0.53 0.34
N ARG A 580 28.65 0.22 -0.38
CA ARG A 580 29.10 1.54 0.07
C ARG A 580 27.94 2.52 0.20
N SER A 581 26.99 2.52 -0.76
CA SER A 581 25.83 3.40 -0.71
C SER A 581 24.95 3.12 0.51
N ILE A 582 24.70 1.85 0.85
CA ILE A 582 23.94 1.46 2.05
C ILE A 582 24.70 1.88 3.31
N HIS A 583 26.00 1.56 3.38
CA HIS A 583 26.84 1.91 4.52
C HIS A 583 26.89 3.43 4.76
N HIS A 584 27.04 4.22 3.71
CA HIS A 584 27.05 5.67 3.80
C HIS A 584 25.74 6.24 4.39
N VAL A 585 24.59 5.72 3.95
CA VAL A 585 23.29 6.11 4.53
C VAL A 585 23.22 5.78 6.03
N GLU A 586 23.76 4.63 6.44
CA GLU A 586 23.80 4.22 7.86
C GLU A 586 24.77 5.09 8.67
N GLU A 587 25.94 5.45 8.12
CA GLU A 587 26.94 6.34 8.76
C GLU A 587 26.41 7.76 8.99
N LEU A 588 25.58 8.30 8.07
CA LEU A 588 24.95 9.60 8.24
C LEU A 588 23.92 9.61 9.37
N GLY A 589 23.54 8.43 9.87
CA GLY A 589 22.66 8.25 11.00
C GLY A 589 21.19 8.44 10.68
N ASN A 590 20.37 8.32 11.71
CA ASN A 590 18.91 8.21 11.59
C ASN A 590 18.15 9.47 12.06
N GLU A 591 18.83 10.59 12.26
CA GLU A 591 18.21 11.81 12.82
C GLU A 591 16.96 12.25 12.07
N PHE A 592 16.97 12.16 10.74
CA PHE A 592 15.85 12.56 9.89
C PHE A 592 15.17 11.38 9.18
N TRP A 593 15.30 10.16 9.72
CA TRP A 593 14.56 9.00 9.22
C TRP A 593 13.13 8.99 9.77
N ILE A 594 12.23 8.31 9.07
CA ILE A 594 10.89 7.97 9.56
C ILE A 594 10.65 6.48 9.34
N GLY A 595 9.48 5.95 9.75
CA GLY A 595 9.27 4.51 9.76
C GLY A 595 9.49 3.84 8.40
N TYR A 596 9.04 4.44 7.29
CA TYR A 596 9.27 3.85 5.96
C TYR A 596 10.74 3.81 5.56
N THR A 597 11.61 4.67 6.09
CA THR A 597 13.05 4.62 5.81
C THR A 597 13.64 3.30 6.30
N TYR A 598 13.26 2.87 7.52
CA TYR A 598 13.71 1.60 8.09
C TYR A 598 13.21 0.41 7.27
N THR A 599 11.94 0.42 6.86
CA THR A 599 11.38 -0.69 6.08
C THR A 599 11.91 -0.73 4.65
N TRP A 600 12.18 0.43 4.03
CA TRP A 600 12.80 0.47 2.70
C TRP A 600 14.27 0.00 2.78
N LEU A 601 15.02 0.46 3.79
CA LEU A 601 16.39 -0.01 4.00
C LEU A 601 16.44 -1.52 4.26
N ALA A 602 15.46 -2.07 5.00
CA ALA A 602 15.35 -3.52 5.21
C ALA A 602 15.17 -4.30 3.89
N ASN A 603 14.37 -3.78 2.94
CA ASN A 603 14.28 -4.35 1.59
C ASN A 603 15.64 -4.32 0.86
N MET A 604 16.39 -3.22 0.97
CA MET A 604 17.72 -3.12 0.37
C MET A 604 18.72 -4.08 1.00
N GLN A 605 18.71 -4.19 2.33
CA GLN A 605 19.56 -5.14 3.08
C GLN A 605 19.23 -6.59 2.74
N ALA A 606 17.95 -6.93 2.59
CA ALA A 606 17.56 -8.26 2.10
C ALA A 606 18.13 -8.55 0.71
N ARG A 607 18.19 -7.57 -0.20
CA ARG A 607 18.77 -7.74 -1.55
C ARG A 607 20.29 -7.87 -1.59
N ILE A 608 21.00 -7.44 -0.55
CA ILE A 608 22.43 -7.74 -0.36
C ILE A 608 22.67 -8.95 0.53
N PHE A 609 21.62 -9.70 0.86
CA PHE A 609 21.60 -10.92 1.66
C PHE A 609 21.97 -10.69 3.14
N ASP A 610 21.81 -9.47 3.66
CA ASP A 610 21.99 -9.15 5.07
C ASP A 610 20.66 -9.28 5.84
N GLY A 611 20.30 -10.51 6.21
CA GLY A 611 19.06 -10.80 6.94
C GLY A 611 19.04 -10.24 8.36
N ASP A 612 20.17 -10.17 9.03
CA ASP A 612 20.26 -9.64 10.40
C ASP A 612 20.01 -8.13 10.44
N ALA A 613 20.58 -7.39 9.50
CA ALA A 613 20.33 -5.96 9.38
C ALA A 613 18.86 -5.67 8.98
N ALA A 614 18.31 -6.45 8.04
CA ALA A 614 16.91 -6.33 7.65
C ALA A 614 15.98 -6.56 8.84
N ALA A 615 16.16 -7.66 9.60
CA ALA A 615 15.34 -7.96 10.77
C ALA A 615 15.46 -6.88 11.87
N ARG A 616 16.67 -6.36 12.14
CA ARG A 616 16.86 -5.25 13.09
C ARG A 616 16.04 -4.03 12.72
N ASN A 617 16.08 -3.60 11.46
CA ASN A 617 15.33 -2.44 11.01
C ASN A 617 13.81 -2.66 11.07
N LEU A 618 13.33 -3.87 10.77
CA LEU A 618 11.92 -4.24 10.91
C LEU A 618 11.46 -4.23 12.38
N HIS A 619 12.28 -4.69 13.31
CA HIS A 619 11.99 -4.56 14.74
C HIS A 619 11.94 -3.11 15.22
N ILE A 620 12.84 -2.25 14.74
CA ILE A 620 12.82 -0.81 15.05
C ILE A 620 11.51 -0.20 14.55
N PHE A 621 11.10 -0.52 13.33
CA PHE A 621 9.84 -0.05 12.76
C PHE A 621 8.64 -0.41 13.65
N ILE A 622 8.49 -1.67 14.03
CA ILE A 622 7.39 -2.11 14.91
C ILE A 622 7.41 -1.35 16.22
N LYS A 623 8.59 -1.27 16.84
CA LYS A 623 8.74 -0.76 18.21
C LYS A 623 8.57 0.76 18.32
N ALA A 624 9.08 1.52 17.35
CA ALA A 624 9.17 2.97 17.44
C ALA A 624 8.18 3.70 16.54
N PHE A 625 7.76 3.08 15.45
CA PHE A 625 6.96 3.73 14.41
C PHE A 625 5.60 3.07 14.16
N CYS A 626 5.20 2.08 14.94
CA CYS A 626 3.84 1.55 14.90
C CYS A 626 3.05 1.97 16.12
N SER A 627 1.81 2.41 15.90
CA SER A 627 0.81 2.56 16.96
C SER A 627 0.37 1.18 17.50
N PRO A 628 -0.35 1.11 18.63
CA PRO A 628 -0.83 -0.16 19.16
C PRO A 628 -1.66 -1.01 18.18
N ASN A 629 -2.38 -0.39 17.25
CA ASN A 629 -3.10 -1.07 16.18
C ASN A 629 -2.24 -1.37 14.93
N SER A 630 -0.92 -1.19 15.05
CA SER A 630 0.08 -1.37 14.01
C SER A 630 0.04 -0.41 12.82
N PHE A 631 -0.63 0.75 12.89
CA PHE A 631 -0.49 1.79 11.88
C PHE A 631 0.89 2.45 11.97
N HIS A 632 1.52 2.69 10.82
CA HIS A 632 2.78 3.40 10.74
C HIS A 632 2.61 4.88 11.10
N LEU A 633 3.29 5.33 12.13
CA LEU A 633 3.39 6.71 12.57
C LEU A 633 4.67 7.34 12.02
N ASN A 634 4.58 8.61 11.59
CA ASN A 634 5.71 9.27 10.94
C ASN A 634 6.87 9.67 11.87
N GLY A 635 6.67 9.67 13.18
CA GLY A 635 7.72 10.02 14.16
C GLY A 635 7.85 8.97 15.26
N ASP A 636 9.00 8.97 15.94
CA ASP A 636 9.25 8.13 17.12
C ASP A 636 8.44 8.62 18.32
N GLN A 637 7.28 8.01 18.56
CA GLN A 637 6.41 8.35 19.66
C GLN A 637 6.98 7.92 21.01
N LEU A 638 7.90 6.98 21.03
CA LEU A 638 8.54 6.49 22.26
C LEU A 638 9.76 7.33 22.68
N LYS A 639 10.23 8.24 21.81
CA LYS A 639 11.43 9.09 22.03
C LYS A 639 12.65 8.24 22.39
N LYS A 640 12.87 7.14 21.66
CA LYS A 640 13.99 6.21 21.86
C LYS A 640 15.23 6.57 21.06
N GLY A 641 15.22 7.70 20.33
CA GLY A 641 16.34 8.19 19.56
C GLY A 641 16.48 7.54 18.18
N TYR A 642 15.40 6.97 17.66
CA TYR A 642 15.37 6.44 16.30
C TYR A 642 15.11 7.51 15.24
N THR A 643 14.73 8.71 15.63
CA THR A 643 14.61 9.92 14.81
C THR A 643 14.44 11.15 15.71
N SER A 644 14.69 12.35 15.18
CA SER A 644 14.31 13.61 15.80
C SER A 644 12.84 13.97 15.62
N PHE A 645 12.16 13.32 14.65
CA PHE A 645 10.74 13.56 14.41
C PHE A 645 9.86 12.91 15.47
N THR A 646 8.85 13.65 15.94
CA THR A 646 7.90 13.21 16.98
C THR A 646 6.45 13.39 16.57
N TYR A 647 6.16 13.80 15.32
CA TYR A 647 4.80 14.01 14.87
C TYR A 647 4.09 12.68 14.56
N ARG A 648 2.78 12.68 14.86
CA ARG A 648 1.99 11.45 14.98
C ARG A 648 1.23 11.00 13.72
N PRO A 649 0.89 11.85 12.72
CA PRO A 649 -0.02 11.40 11.67
C PRO A 649 0.41 10.06 11.07
N PHE A 650 -0.55 9.13 10.90
CA PHE A 650 -0.24 7.85 10.28
C PHE A 650 -0.36 7.91 8.76
N THR A 651 0.44 7.10 8.10
CA THR A 651 0.43 6.76 6.68
C THR A 651 0.72 5.27 6.56
N LEU A 652 0.47 4.63 5.43
CA LEU A 652 0.49 3.16 5.36
C LEU A 652 1.65 2.57 4.56
N GLU A 653 2.43 3.39 3.87
CA GLU A 653 3.55 2.92 3.04
C GLU A 653 4.59 2.12 3.82
N GLY A 654 4.95 2.56 5.04
CA GLY A 654 5.89 1.84 5.89
C GLY A 654 5.39 0.45 6.28
N ASN A 655 4.08 0.32 6.51
CA ASN A 655 3.42 -0.95 6.80
C ASN A 655 3.60 -1.94 5.63
N PHE A 656 3.26 -1.53 4.44
CA PHE A 656 3.31 -2.40 3.27
C PHE A 656 4.75 -2.69 2.81
N ALA A 657 5.67 -1.72 2.94
CA ALA A 657 7.09 -1.94 2.72
C ALA A 657 7.70 -2.92 3.73
N PHE A 658 7.18 -2.99 4.97
CA PHE A 658 7.55 -4.01 5.95
C PHE A 658 7.24 -5.42 5.42
N ALA A 659 6.00 -5.65 4.94
CA ALA A 659 5.61 -6.96 4.42
C ALA A 659 6.47 -7.35 3.20
N SER A 660 6.76 -6.39 2.32
CA SER A 660 7.69 -6.59 1.20
C SER A 660 9.09 -7.00 1.65
N ALA A 661 9.63 -6.39 2.71
CA ALA A 661 10.96 -6.73 3.21
C ALA A 661 11.02 -8.18 3.75
N ILE A 662 10.01 -8.63 4.51
CA ILE A 662 9.89 -10.03 4.92
C ILE A 662 9.87 -10.96 3.69
N GLN A 663 9.14 -10.60 2.64
CA GLN A 663 9.08 -11.40 1.41
C GLN A 663 10.43 -11.43 0.69
N GLU A 664 11.16 -10.31 0.59
CA GLU A 664 12.52 -10.25 0.03
C GLU A 664 13.53 -11.08 0.85
N MET A 665 13.35 -11.18 2.18
CA MET A 665 14.17 -12.06 3.02
C MET A 665 13.90 -13.54 2.72
N LEU A 666 12.65 -13.91 2.42
CA LEU A 666 12.22 -15.29 2.20
C LEU A 666 12.41 -15.75 0.75
N MET A 667 12.14 -14.89 -0.24
CA MET A 667 12.24 -15.25 -1.65
C MET A 667 12.52 -14.03 -2.52
N GLN A 668 13.44 -14.16 -3.47
CA GLN A 668 13.74 -13.16 -4.49
C GLN A 668 13.63 -13.75 -5.89
N SER A 669 13.11 -12.96 -6.83
CA SER A 669 13.04 -13.35 -8.25
C SER A 669 13.27 -12.17 -9.21
N HIS A 670 13.58 -10.98 -8.70
CA HIS A 670 13.72 -9.72 -9.49
C HIS A 670 14.77 -9.81 -10.60
N THR A 671 15.79 -10.63 -10.44
CA THR A 671 16.81 -10.91 -11.51
C THR A 671 16.37 -11.95 -12.53
N GLY A 672 15.13 -12.46 -12.44
CA GLY A 672 14.65 -13.59 -13.24
C GLY A 672 15.14 -14.95 -12.75
N ILE A 673 15.85 -15.00 -11.62
CA ILE A 673 16.30 -16.24 -10.97
C ILE A 673 15.62 -16.35 -9.61
N ILE A 674 14.89 -17.42 -9.37
CA ILE A 674 14.26 -17.69 -8.07
C ILE A 674 15.33 -18.10 -7.07
N ARG A 675 15.41 -17.36 -5.95
CA ARG A 675 16.24 -17.67 -4.79
C ARG A 675 15.35 -17.79 -3.56
N VAL A 676 15.43 -18.93 -2.85
CA VAL A 676 14.68 -19.15 -1.59
C VAL A 676 15.60 -18.90 -0.42
N PHE A 677 15.07 -18.23 0.61
CA PHE A 677 15.76 -17.90 1.84
C PHE A 677 17.11 -17.16 1.65
N PRO A 678 17.18 -16.13 0.77
CA PRO A 678 18.44 -15.45 0.45
C PRO A 678 18.97 -14.61 1.63
N ALA A 679 18.11 -14.13 2.51
CA ALA A 679 18.46 -13.18 3.58
C ALA A 679 17.84 -13.61 4.93
N ILE A 680 18.15 -14.82 5.37
CA ILE A 680 17.70 -15.34 6.66
C ILE A 680 18.65 -14.88 7.77
N PRO A 681 18.15 -14.29 8.88
CA PRO A 681 18.98 -13.96 10.04
C PRO A 681 19.70 -15.21 10.60
N GLU A 682 20.93 -15.04 11.07
CA GLU A 682 21.77 -16.13 11.57
C GLU A 682 21.10 -16.93 12.71
N GLY A 683 20.33 -16.23 13.55
CA GLY A 683 19.58 -16.81 14.66
C GLY A 683 18.40 -17.70 14.25
N TRP A 684 17.90 -17.60 13.02
CA TRP A 684 16.74 -18.34 12.58
C TRP A 684 17.12 -19.77 12.19
N LYS A 685 16.48 -20.74 12.82
CA LYS A 685 16.71 -22.18 12.55
C LYS A 685 15.60 -22.82 11.73
N GLU A 686 14.46 -22.14 11.59
CA GLU A 686 13.32 -22.58 10.80
C GLU A 686 12.64 -21.37 10.16
N ALA A 687 12.07 -21.56 9.00
CA ALA A 687 11.16 -20.65 8.31
C ALA A 687 10.47 -21.41 7.19
N SER A 688 9.30 -20.99 6.79
CA SER A 688 8.64 -21.52 5.60
C SER A 688 7.72 -20.49 4.97
N PHE A 689 7.43 -20.71 3.71
CA PHE A 689 6.38 -19.96 3.00
C PHE A 689 5.66 -20.88 2.03
N ASP A 690 4.40 -20.61 1.79
CA ASP A 690 3.56 -21.33 0.84
C ASP A 690 3.03 -20.39 -0.24
N LYS A 691 3.14 -20.82 -1.50
CA LYS A 691 2.60 -20.17 -2.71
C LYS A 691 2.99 -18.71 -2.89
N MET A 692 4.16 -18.28 -2.41
CA MET A 692 4.69 -16.98 -2.80
C MET A 692 4.91 -16.94 -4.32
N ARG A 693 4.65 -15.81 -4.93
CA ARG A 693 4.72 -15.65 -6.38
C ARG A 693 6.08 -15.11 -6.82
N ALA A 694 6.67 -15.73 -7.80
CA ALA A 694 7.87 -15.28 -8.49
C ALA A 694 7.54 -14.77 -9.90
N ILE A 695 8.44 -13.98 -10.47
CA ILE A 695 8.37 -13.49 -11.84
C ILE A 695 8.19 -14.66 -12.83
N GLY A 696 7.33 -14.49 -13.85
CA GLY A 696 7.02 -15.51 -14.87
C GLY A 696 5.81 -16.38 -14.54
N GLY A 697 5.04 -16.04 -13.48
CA GLY A 697 3.84 -16.79 -13.09
C GLY A 697 4.16 -18.10 -12.38
N PHE A 698 5.23 -18.12 -11.58
CA PHE A 698 5.61 -19.27 -10.76
C PHE A 698 5.14 -19.10 -9.31
N LEU A 699 4.42 -20.10 -8.78
CA LEU A 699 4.09 -20.18 -7.35
C LEU A 699 5.12 -21.06 -6.65
N VAL A 700 5.73 -20.54 -5.60
CA VAL A 700 6.83 -21.16 -4.89
C VAL A 700 6.46 -21.42 -3.45
N SER A 701 6.67 -22.63 -2.98
CA SER A 701 6.61 -23.01 -1.56
C SER A 701 7.96 -23.57 -1.17
N ALA A 702 8.48 -23.18 -0.01
CA ALA A 702 9.76 -23.71 0.47
C ALA A 702 9.80 -23.83 1.99
N SER A 703 10.64 -24.73 2.48
CA SER A 703 10.87 -24.94 3.92
C SER A 703 12.36 -24.92 4.25
N TYR A 704 12.66 -24.31 5.38
CA TYR A 704 13.98 -24.17 5.96
C TYR A 704 13.96 -24.68 7.39
N GLN A 705 14.83 -25.61 7.74
CA GLN A 705 14.92 -26.21 9.07
C GLN A 705 16.37 -26.55 9.41
N ASN A 706 16.72 -26.43 10.68
CA ASN A 706 18.07 -26.69 11.17
C ASN A 706 19.16 -25.93 10.39
N GLY A 707 18.88 -24.70 9.99
CA GLY A 707 19.81 -23.86 9.27
C GLY A 707 20.01 -24.23 7.79
N LYS A 708 19.11 -25.03 7.18
CA LYS A 708 19.22 -25.48 5.78
C LYS A 708 17.87 -25.55 5.09
N VAL A 709 17.85 -25.28 3.80
CA VAL A 709 16.69 -25.55 2.95
C VAL A 709 16.41 -27.04 2.94
N GLN A 710 15.14 -27.44 3.09
CA GLN A 710 14.70 -28.83 3.07
C GLN A 710 14.03 -29.20 1.75
N SER A 711 13.21 -28.32 1.24
CA SER A 711 12.45 -28.57 0.03
C SER A 711 12.03 -27.27 -0.64
N ILE A 712 11.88 -27.34 -1.96
CA ILE A 712 11.24 -26.29 -2.78
C ILE A 712 10.20 -26.98 -3.65
N THR A 713 9.01 -26.43 -3.71
CA THR A 713 7.97 -26.82 -4.66
C THR A 713 7.64 -25.59 -5.52
N ILE A 714 7.70 -25.73 -6.83
CA ILE A 714 7.42 -24.68 -7.78
C ILE A 714 6.29 -25.16 -8.69
N GLN A 715 5.19 -24.41 -8.73
CA GLN A 715 4.11 -24.61 -9.68
C GLN A 715 4.22 -23.57 -10.78
N SER A 716 4.32 -24.00 -12.04
CA SER A 716 4.30 -23.13 -13.21
C SER A 716 2.86 -22.90 -13.64
N GLU A 717 2.32 -21.68 -13.47
CA GLU A 717 0.94 -21.40 -13.88
C GLU A 717 0.80 -21.16 -15.39
N LYS A 718 1.84 -20.59 -16.00
CA LYS A 718 1.79 -20.12 -17.39
C LYS A 718 2.70 -20.89 -18.34
N GLY A 719 3.55 -21.77 -17.81
CA GLY A 719 4.65 -22.36 -18.58
C GLY A 719 5.82 -21.39 -18.74
N GLY A 720 6.74 -21.70 -19.61
CA GLY A 720 7.90 -20.86 -19.93
C GLY A 720 9.17 -21.29 -19.20
N ILE A 721 10.19 -20.43 -19.26
CA ILE A 721 11.53 -20.76 -18.76
C ILE A 721 11.63 -20.49 -17.27
N LEU A 722 11.73 -21.55 -16.47
CA LEU A 722 12.10 -21.50 -15.05
C LEU A 722 13.62 -21.37 -14.91
N LYS A 723 14.06 -20.44 -14.05
CA LYS A 723 15.44 -20.36 -13.55
C LYS A 723 15.39 -20.34 -12.03
N VAL A 724 16.06 -21.27 -11.39
CA VAL A 724 16.12 -21.36 -9.91
C VAL A 724 17.55 -21.63 -9.47
N LEU A 725 18.00 -20.93 -8.44
CA LEU A 725 19.24 -21.25 -7.75
C LEU A 725 18.95 -22.46 -6.86
N ASN A 726 19.48 -23.64 -7.25
CA ASN A 726 19.32 -24.86 -6.45
C ASN A 726 20.20 -24.76 -5.20
N PRO A 727 19.62 -24.72 -3.98
CA PRO A 727 20.38 -24.53 -2.74
C PRO A 727 21.23 -25.75 -2.35
N PHE A 728 21.01 -26.91 -2.97
CA PHE A 728 21.74 -28.15 -2.69
C PHE A 728 23.00 -28.28 -3.57
N THR A 729 23.01 -27.69 -4.75
CA THR A 729 24.14 -27.73 -5.71
C THR A 729 24.84 -26.39 -5.86
N ASN A 730 24.21 -25.31 -5.39
CA ASN A 730 24.61 -23.92 -5.61
C ASN A 730 24.75 -23.55 -7.10
N GLN A 731 23.96 -24.20 -7.97
CA GLN A 731 23.93 -23.94 -9.41
C GLN A 731 22.59 -23.40 -9.85
N ILE A 732 22.59 -22.55 -10.90
CA ILE A 732 21.37 -22.08 -11.52
C ILE A 732 20.86 -23.17 -12.48
N GLU A 733 19.72 -23.77 -12.12
CA GLU A 733 19.01 -24.69 -12.97
C GLU A 733 18.08 -23.92 -13.90
N LYS A 734 18.14 -24.26 -15.20
CA LYS A 734 17.27 -23.70 -16.24
C LYS A 734 16.52 -24.81 -16.92
N ARG A 735 15.19 -24.70 -16.97
CA ARG A 735 14.35 -25.65 -17.72
C ARG A 735 13.11 -24.97 -18.29
N GLU A 736 12.62 -25.52 -19.39
CA GLU A 736 11.32 -25.17 -19.93
C GLU A 736 10.22 -25.89 -19.14
N THR A 737 9.10 -25.20 -18.88
CA THR A 737 7.97 -25.73 -18.12
C THR A 737 6.68 -25.58 -18.92
N THR A 738 5.70 -26.43 -18.60
CA THR A 738 4.35 -26.36 -19.13
C THR A 738 3.36 -25.79 -18.11
N PRO A 739 2.24 -25.18 -18.55
CA PRO A 739 1.21 -24.69 -17.64
C PRO A 739 0.67 -25.82 -16.73
N GLY A 740 0.62 -25.56 -15.41
CA GLY A 740 0.18 -26.50 -14.40
C GLY A 740 1.27 -27.45 -13.88
N GLU A 741 2.48 -27.43 -14.46
CA GLU A 741 3.57 -28.32 -14.04
C GLU A 741 4.03 -28.00 -12.62
N ILE A 742 4.25 -29.06 -11.82
CA ILE A 742 4.78 -28.97 -10.45
C ILE A 742 6.18 -29.57 -10.39
N ILE A 743 7.14 -28.78 -9.98
CA ILE A 743 8.56 -29.16 -9.84
C ILE A 743 8.90 -29.21 -8.36
N LYS A 744 9.50 -30.33 -7.92
CA LYS A 744 10.01 -30.49 -6.55
C LYS A 744 11.53 -30.62 -6.58
N ILE A 745 12.20 -29.85 -5.72
CA ILE A 745 13.66 -29.87 -5.54
C ILE A 745 13.93 -30.19 -4.08
N THR A 746 14.62 -31.33 -3.85
CA THR A 746 15.00 -31.83 -2.52
C THR A 746 16.44 -32.36 -2.57
N PRO A 747 17.10 -32.60 -1.44
CA PRO A 747 18.43 -33.24 -1.41
C PRO A 747 18.49 -34.55 -2.21
N ASN A 748 17.41 -35.32 -2.17
CA ASN A 748 17.34 -36.65 -2.83
C ASN A 748 17.15 -36.61 -4.33
N THR A 749 16.59 -35.50 -4.89
CA THR A 749 16.44 -35.34 -6.34
C THR A 749 17.77 -35.18 -7.10
N ILE A 750 18.89 -35.05 -6.37
CA ILE A 750 20.25 -34.97 -6.94
C ILE A 750 20.82 -36.38 -7.19
N GLN A 751 20.38 -37.40 -6.44
CA GLN A 751 20.90 -38.78 -6.55
C GLN A 751 20.30 -39.52 -7.75
N ASP A 752 19.18 -39.08 -8.29
CA ASP A 752 18.47 -39.74 -9.39
C ASP A 752 18.77 -39.15 -10.78
N ARG A 753 19.75 -38.24 -10.92
CA ARG A 753 20.21 -37.76 -12.22
C ARG A 753 21.35 -38.65 -12.70
N PRO A 754 21.23 -39.33 -13.87
CA PRO A 754 22.25 -40.19 -14.46
C PRO A 754 23.54 -39.44 -14.79
#